data_659d592b13084b078fdfd13d9fa844d0
#
_entry.id   659d592b13084b078fdfd13d9fa844d0
#
_cell.length_a   1.000
_cell.length_b   1.000
_cell.length_c   1.000
_cell.angle_alpha   90.00
_cell.angle_beta   90.00
_cell.angle_gamma   90.00
#
_symmetry.space_group_name_H-M   'P 1'
#
loop_
_entity.id
_entity.type
_entity.pdbx_description
1 polymer ?
#
loop_
_entity_poly.entity_id
_entity_poly.type
_entity_poly.pdbx_seq_one_letter_code
_entity_poly.pdbx_strand_id
1 'polypeptide(L)'
;MERSSNIVGICIARLHESASSLIQSLCSDLKAAGMRSLVFQGFSDFQDHDDFDIGERALFRFIPYHKLSALILFTETIKDASLLEAIVQQAKMHDTPVITVENAMDGCFCLAYDTLTPLSHIVEHIFEHHGCKRVAFMSGFQNHAISDARLDVYRKALERHGIPYDESLVQYGEFWEDPTVKALDALFRSNQGKPPIEAIICANDAMAMTVVLELKKMNIHVPDDILVTGFDGIVSERFFSPRLTTAFCDNATISGALVDLILQLQSQPDLQPYTITIPYQPVIAQSCGCHPVENPDASKMLIDLSRELNSLRFFHRQVHNGTILLLDEQRAPEQLEDAVRSTNWGICWYQTSLVLFRNTLEGLGLYPEQVECGKNAYEFCRWTNEAFTPSKQPFSSKELLPDLELAFQHAPSQAILVTALHVQSTVLGYFVIGFEPPGDSYQHHTLDYGRLLDYQMSLAHSLNTLIQRRSLLAINAELERLYVRDPMTGLFNRRGFFQRLNYYLSQSTAGSHLFIATIDMDGLKYINDTFGHSEGDLAIIALSDLITNLAPPNSAVARFGGDEFMIAAVLSQDELVHAQSFPMHMAQGVDEINRKSEKPYCIAASCGIEWTLYTDETDIDAMIRSADDKLYVDKARHKCLRKSRRKP
;
A
#
# COMPACT_ATOMS: atom_id res chain seq x y z
N MET A 1 21.51 21.05 24.90
CA MET A 1 21.76 19.61 24.58
C MET A 1 22.43 19.57 23.21
N GLU A 2 23.68 19.14 23.12
CA GLU A 2 24.34 18.94 21.83
C GLU A 2 23.53 17.93 21.02
N ARG A 3 23.02 18.36 19.86
CA ARG A 3 22.42 17.44 18.89
C ARG A 3 23.56 16.63 18.27
N SER A 4 23.80 15.43 18.80
CA SER A 4 24.83 14.53 18.27
C SER A 4 24.35 13.75 17.03
N SER A 5 23.17 14.06 16.51
CA SER A 5 22.65 13.38 15.32
C SER A 5 23.27 13.98 14.07
N ASN A 6 23.80 13.11 13.20
CA ASN A 6 24.33 13.46 11.88
C ASN A 6 23.40 12.93 10.75
N ILE A 7 22.11 12.76 11.03
CA ILE A 7 21.13 12.25 10.06
C ILE A 7 20.35 13.42 9.48
N VAL A 8 20.30 13.50 8.15
CA VAL A 8 19.50 14.48 7.40
C VAL A 8 18.30 13.77 6.78
N GLY A 9 17.09 14.26 7.06
CA GLY A 9 15.86 13.81 6.40
C GLY A 9 15.68 14.50 5.06
N ILE A 10 15.22 13.79 4.04
CA ILE A 10 14.90 14.33 2.73
C ILE A 10 13.51 13.83 2.36
N CYS A 11 12.56 14.75 2.18
CA CYS A 11 11.19 14.45 1.77
C CYS A 11 10.97 14.86 0.33
N ILE A 12 10.59 13.88 -0.49
CA ILE A 12 10.34 14.08 -1.90
C ILE A 12 9.16 13.20 -2.33
N ALA A 13 8.31 13.75 -3.19
CA ALA A 13 7.23 13.00 -3.82
C ALA A 13 7.72 12.36 -5.13
N ARG A 14 6.89 12.32 -6.13
CA ARG A 14 7.19 11.70 -7.43
C ARG A 14 8.52 12.17 -8.00
N LEU A 15 9.47 11.25 -8.13
CA LEU A 15 10.77 11.52 -8.72
C LEU A 15 10.70 11.54 -10.24
N HIS A 16 11.06 12.68 -10.81
CA HIS A 16 11.45 12.78 -12.22
C HIS A 16 12.94 12.44 -12.34
N GLU A 17 13.40 12.13 -13.53
CA GLU A 17 14.77 11.72 -13.83
C GLU A 17 15.82 12.73 -13.32
N SER A 18 15.53 14.02 -13.46
CA SER A 18 16.37 15.10 -12.95
C SER A 18 16.47 15.15 -11.42
N ALA A 19 15.34 14.93 -10.72
CA ALA A 19 15.31 14.91 -9.26
C ALA A 19 16.05 13.70 -8.70
N SER A 20 16.00 12.55 -9.38
CA SER A 20 16.74 11.35 -9.02
C SER A 20 18.25 11.60 -8.96
N SER A 21 18.81 12.24 -9.99
CA SER A 21 20.24 12.56 -10.03
C SER A 21 20.64 13.61 -8.97
N LEU A 22 19.76 14.56 -8.65
CA LEU A 22 19.99 15.52 -7.57
C LEU A 22 20.04 14.84 -6.19
N ILE A 23 19.09 13.94 -5.89
CA ILE A 23 19.08 13.21 -4.61
C ILE A 23 20.36 12.38 -4.45
N GLN A 24 20.84 11.77 -5.54
CA GLN A 24 22.07 11.00 -5.54
C GLN A 24 23.31 11.88 -5.25
N SER A 25 23.42 13.05 -5.93
CA SER A 25 24.46 14.02 -5.65
C SER A 25 24.43 14.48 -4.20
N LEU A 26 23.23 14.83 -3.71
CA LEU A 26 23.02 15.29 -2.33
C LEU A 26 23.42 14.23 -1.29
N CYS A 27 23.04 12.97 -1.48
CA CYS A 27 23.44 11.89 -0.58
C CYS A 27 24.97 11.66 -0.59
N SER A 28 25.61 11.81 -1.75
CA SER A 28 27.06 11.71 -1.88
C SER A 28 27.79 12.83 -1.13
N ASP A 29 27.32 14.07 -1.29
CA ASP A 29 27.94 15.24 -0.66
C ASP A 29 27.67 15.27 0.86
N LEU A 30 26.48 14.85 1.30
CA LEU A 30 26.20 14.66 2.73
C LEU A 30 27.12 13.62 3.36
N LYS A 31 27.34 12.49 2.68
CA LYS A 31 28.30 11.47 3.13
C LYS A 31 29.73 12.05 3.21
N ALA A 32 30.18 12.79 2.20
CA ALA A 32 31.48 13.46 2.21
C ALA A 32 31.64 14.42 3.38
N ALA A 33 30.55 15.08 3.80
CA ALA A 33 30.48 15.92 4.99
C ALA A 33 30.31 15.15 6.32
N GLY A 34 30.35 13.81 6.31
CA GLY A 34 30.19 12.97 7.50
C GLY A 34 28.75 12.82 7.98
N MET A 35 27.79 13.13 7.14
CA MET A 35 26.35 13.02 7.43
C MET A 35 25.72 11.80 6.75
N ARG A 36 24.59 11.37 7.27
CA ARG A 36 23.77 10.23 6.78
C ARG A 36 22.45 10.73 6.26
N SER A 37 21.87 10.05 5.29
CA SER A 37 20.63 10.49 4.61
C SER A 37 19.49 9.52 4.84
N LEU A 38 18.31 10.04 5.26
CA LEU A 38 17.03 9.32 5.26
C LEU A 38 16.12 9.96 4.20
N VAL A 39 15.91 9.27 3.09
CA VAL A 39 15.08 9.75 1.98
C VAL A 39 13.68 9.15 2.10
N PHE A 40 12.68 9.98 2.34
CA PHE A 40 11.26 9.62 2.36
C PHE A 40 10.68 9.95 0.99
N GLN A 41 10.48 8.92 0.18
CA GLN A 41 10.03 9.08 -1.20
C GLN A 41 8.64 8.53 -1.40
N GLY A 42 7.72 9.39 -1.83
CA GLY A 42 6.43 9.01 -2.36
C GLY A 42 6.48 8.79 -3.88
N PHE A 43 5.43 8.16 -4.41
CA PHE A 43 5.23 7.92 -5.85
C PHE A 43 4.09 8.76 -6.44
N SER A 44 3.32 9.44 -5.60
CA SER A 44 2.30 10.43 -5.99
C SER A 44 2.80 11.86 -5.76
N ASP A 45 2.28 12.81 -6.52
CA ASP A 45 2.45 14.25 -6.26
C ASP A 45 1.38 14.84 -5.34
N PHE A 46 0.43 14.03 -4.89
CA PHE A 46 -0.67 14.36 -3.95
C PHE A 46 -1.67 15.39 -4.48
N GLN A 47 -1.78 15.55 -5.81
CA GLN A 47 -2.70 16.50 -6.43
C GLN A 47 -4.14 16.00 -6.46
N ASP A 48 -4.34 14.71 -6.70
CA ASP A 48 -5.66 14.11 -6.95
C ASP A 48 -6.46 13.85 -5.67
N HIS A 49 -5.79 13.79 -4.51
CA HIS A 49 -6.38 13.48 -3.20
C HIS A 49 -7.20 12.18 -3.19
N ASP A 50 -6.83 11.24 -4.04
CA ASP A 50 -7.47 9.95 -4.17
C ASP A 50 -7.04 8.96 -3.07
N ASP A 51 -7.55 7.72 -3.14
CA ASP A 51 -7.20 6.67 -2.18
C ASP A 51 -5.71 6.30 -2.24
N PHE A 52 -5.05 6.44 -3.39
CA PHE A 52 -3.62 6.19 -3.53
C PHE A 52 -2.82 7.27 -2.78
N ASP A 53 -3.17 8.54 -2.96
CA ASP A 53 -2.56 9.68 -2.24
C ASP A 53 -2.70 9.51 -0.72
N ILE A 54 -3.87 9.02 -0.24
CA ILE A 54 -4.10 8.79 1.19
C ILE A 54 -3.12 7.72 1.73
N GLY A 55 -2.89 6.64 0.98
CA GLY A 55 -1.93 5.60 1.34
C GLY A 55 -0.49 6.12 1.37
N GLU A 56 -0.09 6.85 0.35
CA GLU A 56 1.23 7.46 0.22
C GLU A 56 1.53 8.48 1.34
N ARG A 57 0.54 9.29 1.77
CA ARG A 57 0.69 10.23 2.89
C ARG A 57 1.18 9.59 4.18
N ALA A 58 0.91 8.31 4.39
CA ALA A 58 1.37 7.60 5.58
C ALA A 58 2.89 7.53 5.68
N LEU A 59 3.62 7.60 4.57
CA LEU A 59 5.07 7.66 4.52
C LEU A 59 5.65 8.74 5.43
N PHE A 60 5.07 9.95 5.39
CA PHE A 60 5.60 11.09 6.13
C PHE A 60 5.31 11.02 7.64
N ARG A 61 4.47 10.07 8.09
CA ARG A 61 4.25 9.77 9.52
C ARG A 61 5.39 8.96 10.13
N PHE A 62 6.24 8.33 9.30
CA PHE A 62 7.36 7.51 9.75
C PHE A 62 8.64 8.32 9.95
N ILE A 63 8.64 9.62 9.66
CA ILE A 63 9.79 10.49 9.82
C ILE A 63 10.20 10.55 11.30
N PRO A 64 11.42 10.09 11.66
CA PRO A 64 11.91 10.12 13.03
C PRO A 64 12.49 11.51 13.36
N TYR A 65 11.65 12.56 13.40
CA TYR A 65 12.07 13.96 13.55
C TYR A 65 13.10 14.17 14.68
N HIS A 66 12.93 13.46 15.81
CA HIS A 66 13.84 13.55 16.97
C HIS A 66 15.26 13.05 16.69
N LYS A 67 15.47 12.29 15.60
CA LYS A 67 16.79 11.77 15.16
C LYS A 67 17.42 12.64 14.07
N LEU A 68 16.71 13.64 13.55
CA LEU A 68 17.19 14.43 12.42
C LEU A 68 17.95 15.67 12.88
N SER A 69 19.08 15.96 12.22
CA SER A 69 19.79 17.25 12.34
C SER A 69 19.15 18.36 11.50
N ALA A 70 18.56 18.00 10.36
CA ALA A 70 17.80 18.87 9.48
C ALA A 70 16.82 18.05 8.62
N LEU A 71 15.80 18.71 8.07
CA LEU A 71 14.86 18.15 7.11
C LEU A 71 14.86 18.98 5.84
N ILE A 72 15.17 18.37 4.70
CA ILE A 72 15.03 18.96 3.37
C ILE A 72 13.68 18.57 2.78
N LEU A 73 12.91 19.53 2.29
CA LEU A 73 11.55 19.34 1.78
C LEU A 73 11.43 19.88 0.36
N PHE A 74 11.29 19.00 -0.63
CA PHE A 74 11.11 19.35 -2.04
C PHE A 74 9.64 19.73 -2.29
N THR A 75 9.34 21.02 -2.13
CA THR A 75 7.97 21.56 -2.11
C THR A 75 7.26 21.48 -3.46
N GLU A 76 7.97 21.52 -4.59
CA GLU A 76 7.37 21.40 -5.93
C GLU A 76 6.91 19.99 -6.26
N THR A 77 7.49 18.99 -5.60
CA THR A 77 7.12 17.59 -5.82
C THR A 77 5.88 17.16 -5.04
N ILE A 78 5.52 17.91 -3.98
CA ILE A 78 4.36 17.66 -3.11
C ILE A 78 3.33 18.76 -3.35
N LYS A 79 2.29 18.45 -4.12
CA LYS A 79 1.25 19.45 -4.49
C LYS A 79 0.21 19.73 -3.41
N ASP A 80 0.26 19.01 -2.29
CA ASP A 80 -0.65 19.17 -1.17
C ASP A 80 -0.08 20.12 -0.10
N ALA A 81 -0.59 21.35 -0.06
CA ALA A 81 -0.18 22.36 0.91
C ALA A 81 -0.44 21.92 2.37
N SER A 82 -1.54 21.20 2.63
CA SER A 82 -1.87 20.73 3.98
C SER A 82 -0.89 19.67 4.48
N LEU A 83 -0.37 18.83 3.61
CA LEU A 83 0.65 17.84 3.91
C LEU A 83 1.99 18.53 4.20
N LEU A 84 2.38 19.51 3.37
CA LEU A 84 3.60 20.30 3.59
C LEU A 84 3.57 21.02 4.94
N GLU A 85 2.46 21.68 5.27
CA GLU A 85 2.27 22.34 6.57
C GLU A 85 2.35 21.36 7.74
N ALA A 86 1.72 20.18 7.62
CA ALA A 86 1.77 19.15 8.66
C ALA A 86 3.20 18.65 8.90
N ILE A 87 4.00 18.42 7.84
CA ILE A 87 5.41 18.02 7.94
C ILE A 87 6.22 19.10 8.66
N VAL A 88 6.05 20.37 8.27
CA VAL A 88 6.74 21.51 8.89
C VAL A 88 6.37 21.69 10.36
N GLN A 89 5.08 21.53 10.71
CA GLN A 89 4.63 21.60 12.09
C GLN A 89 5.23 20.50 12.96
N GLN A 90 5.27 19.26 12.44
CA GLN A 90 5.90 18.14 13.14
C GLN A 90 7.41 18.38 13.35
N ALA A 91 8.11 18.89 12.35
CA ALA A 91 9.51 19.25 12.47
C ALA A 91 9.75 20.32 13.54
N LYS A 92 8.90 21.36 13.57
CA LYS A 92 8.95 22.43 14.59
C LYS A 92 8.72 21.89 16.01
N MET A 93 7.77 20.96 16.21
CA MET A 93 7.53 20.33 17.52
C MET A 93 8.74 19.55 18.06
N HIS A 94 9.63 19.12 17.18
CA HIS A 94 10.85 18.42 17.53
C HIS A 94 12.11 19.29 17.38
N ASP A 95 11.94 20.61 17.21
CA ASP A 95 13.01 21.59 16.95
C ASP A 95 13.90 21.23 15.75
N THR A 96 13.43 20.48 14.78
CA THR A 96 14.18 20.08 13.58
C THR A 96 14.11 21.21 12.56
N PRO A 97 15.24 21.84 12.16
CA PRO A 97 15.23 22.87 11.14
C PRO A 97 14.79 22.29 9.78
N VAL A 98 13.95 23.06 9.08
CA VAL A 98 13.43 22.68 7.76
C VAL A 98 14.03 23.57 6.70
N ILE A 99 14.53 22.96 5.62
CA ILE A 99 15.02 23.62 4.41
C ILE A 99 14.07 23.23 3.29
N THR A 100 13.33 24.19 2.77
CA THR A 100 12.49 23.98 1.58
C THR A 100 13.29 24.21 0.31
N VAL A 101 12.99 23.46 -0.73
CA VAL A 101 13.56 23.63 -2.07
C VAL A 101 12.47 24.15 -3.00
N GLU A 102 12.75 25.23 -3.71
CA GLU A 102 11.92 26.01 -4.61
C GLU A 102 10.96 26.98 -3.92
N ASN A 103 9.94 26.50 -3.20
CA ASN A 103 8.94 27.39 -2.58
C ASN A 103 9.24 27.65 -1.12
N ALA A 104 9.25 28.91 -0.74
CA ALA A 104 9.44 29.33 0.65
C ALA A 104 8.19 28.99 1.49
N MET A 105 8.44 28.56 2.73
CA MET A 105 7.41 28.34 3.75
C MET A 105 7.75 29.09 5.05
N ASP A 106 6.74 29.50 5.78
CA ASP A 106 6.89 30.28 7.02
C ASP A 106 7.76 29.58 8.06
N GLY A 107 8.82 30.28 8.49
CA GLY A 107 9.75 29.78 9.50
C GLY A 107 10.67 28.66 9.02
N CYS A 108 10.82 28.49 7.72
CA CYS A 108 11.75 27.56 7.08
C CYS A 108 12.84 28.30 6.33
N PHE A 109 14.02 27.69 6.24
CA PHE A 109 15.03 28.13 5.28
C PHE A 109 14.56 27.73 3.87
N CYS A 110 14.98 28.49 2.85
CA CYS A 110 14.57 28.18 1.48
C CYS A 110 15.76 28.26 0.54
N LEU A 111 15.86 27.27 -0.36
CA LEU A 111 16.71 27.31 -1.52
C LEU A 111 15.82 27.51 -2.75
N ALA A 112 15.86 28.70 -3.33
CA ALA A 112 15.08 29.08 -4.50
C ALA A 112 15.95 29.14 -5.76
N TYR A 113 15.34 29.00 -6.94
CA TYR A 113 16.03 29.10 -8.22
C TYR A 113 15.72 30.45 -8.90
N ASP A 114 16.76 31.11 -9.42
CA ASP A 114 16.57 32.20 -10.36
C ASP A 114 16.51 31.63 -11.79
N THR A 115 15.31 31.50 -12.30
CA THR A 115 15.04 30.99 -13.66
C THR A 115 14.82 32.13 -14.66
N LEU A 116 14.51 33.34 -14.22
CA LEU A 116 14.15 34.45 -15.11
C LEU A 116 15.36 35.20 -15.66
N THR A 117 16.39 35.43 -14.84
CA THR A 117 17.61 36.08 -15.31
C THR A 117 18.32 35.27 -16.40
N PRO A 118 18.55 33.95 -16.27
CA PRO A 118 19.12 33.13 -17.33
C PRO A 118 18.25 33.03 -18.61
N LEU A 119 16.92 32.97 -18.45
CA LEU A 119 16.03 33.05 -19.60
C LEU A 119 16.17 34.38 -20.33
N SER A 120 16.29 35.51 -19.57
CA SER A 120 16.54 36.82 -20.18
C SER A 120 17.86 36.81 -21.00
N HIS A 121 18.90 36.18 -20.50
CA HIS A 121 20.18 36.04 -21.25
C HIS A 121 20.01 35.26 -22.55
N ILE A 122 19.23 34.15 -22.54
CA ILE A 122 18.96 33.39 -23.77
C ILE A 122 18.14 34.21 -24.75
N VAL A 123 17.10 34.89 -24.28
CA VAL A 123 16.24 35.75 -25.11
C VAL A 123 17.05 36.90 -25.73
N GLU A 124 17.87 37.59 -24.94
CA GLU A 124 18.76 38.67 -25.41
C GLU A 124 19.78 38.14 -26.43
N HIS A 125 20.33 36.94 -26.24
CA HIS A 125 21.23 36.30 -27.17
C HIS A 125 20.61 36.16 -28.58
N ILE A 126 19.30 35.81 -28.66
CA ILE A 126 18.59 35.73 -29.94
C ILE A 126 18.44 37.12 -30.60
N PHE A 127 18.16 38.16 -29.85
CA PHE A 127 17.99 39.51 -30.39
C PHE A 127 19.32 40.21 -30.66
N GLU A 128 20.29 40.16 -29.75
CA GLU A 128 21.55 40.91 -29.86
C GLU A 128 22.58 40.19 -30.72
N HIS A 129 22.79 38.88 -30.51
CA HIS A 129 23.83 38.15 -31.19
C HIS A 129 23.40 37.72 -32.59
N HIS A 130 22.17 37.23 -32.74
CA HIS A 130 21.64 36.78 -34.05
C HIS A 130 20.88 37.85 -34.78
N GLY A 131 20.52 38.96 -34.15
CA GLY A 131 19.82 40.08 -34.77
C GLY A 131 18.41 39.77 -35.26
N CYS A 132 17.80 38.73 -34.75
CA CYS A 132 16.44 38.30 -35.11
C CYS A 132 15.41 39.39 -34.80
N LYS A 133 14.49 39.65 -35.75
CA LYS A 133 13.41 40.62 -35.58
C LYS A 133 12.04 40.00 -35.51
N ARG A 134 11.90 38.79 -36.06
CA ARG A 134 10.62 38.06 -36.06
C ARG A 134 10.77 36.75 -35.30
N VAL A 135 10.62 36.88 -33.99
CA VAL A 135 10.81 35.77 -33.01
C VAL A 135 9.46 35.35 -32.47
N ALA A 136 9.18 34.07 -32.48
CA ALA A 136 7.99 33.50 -31.83
C ALA A 136 8.30 33.01 -30.41
N PHE A 137 7.29 33.01 -29.56
CA PHE A 137 7.40 32.49 -28.21
C PHE A 137 6.38 31.35 -27.97
N MET A 138 6.89 30.16 -27.65
CA MET A 138 6.09 29.00 -27.27
C MET A 138 6.00 28.97 -25.75
N SER A 139 4.87 29.44 -25.18
CA SER A 139 4.64 29.53 -23.74
C SER A 139 4.10 28.21 -23.15
N GLY A 140 4.11 28.10 -21.81
CA GLY A 140 3.44 27.00 -21.09
C GLY A 140 1.91 27.15 -21.04
N PHE A 141 1.30 26.84 -19.88
CA PHE A 141 -0.14 27.02 -19.69
C PHE A 141 -0.55 28.50 -19.72
N GLN A 142 -1.70 28.78 -20.31
CA GLN A 142 -2.28 30.13 -20.29
C GLN A 142 -2.76 30.47 -18.88
N ASN A 143 -2.56 31.74 -18.45
CA ASN A 143 -2.89 32.24 -17.11
C ASN A 143 -2.19 31.47 -15.95
N HIS A 144 -0.98 31.03 -16.17
CA HIS A 144 -0.17 30.34 -15.19
C HIS A 144 1.06 31.18 -14.82
N ALA A 145 1.32 31.34 -13.53
CA ALA A 145 2.33 32.27 -13.02
C ALA A 145 3.73 32.10 -13.64
N ILE A 146 4.20 30.87 -13.81
CA ILE A 146 5.51 30.56 -14.45
C ILE A 146 5.50 30.95 -15.93
N SER A 147 4.43 30.57 -16.65
CA SER A 147 4.27 30.90 -18.07
C SER A 147 4.21 32.40 -18.31
N ASP A 148 3.45 33.12 -17.47
CA ASP A 148 3.29 34.56 -17.56
C ASP A 148 4.58 35.29 -17.25
N ALA A 149 5.33 34.84 -16.23
CA ALA A 149 6.65 35.41 -15.90
C ALA A 149 7.67 35.19 -17.02
N ARG A 150 7.72 33.98 -17.65
CA ARG A 150 8.61 33.70 -18.79
C ARG A 150 8.19 34.49 -20.02
N LEU A 151 6.89 34.64 -20.30
CA LEU A 151 6.38 35.48 -21.40
C LEU A 151 6.69 36.96 -21.19
N ASP A 152 6.69 37.44 -19.94
CA ASP A 152 7.04 38.83 -19.60
C ASP A 152 8.53 39.12 -19.89
N VAL A 153 9.43 38.15 -19.67
CA VAL A 153 10.84 38.27 -20.08
C VAL A 153 10.95 38.51 -21.58
N TYR A 154 10.24 37.74 -22.41
CA TYR A 154 10.20 37.91 -23.86
C TYR A 154 9.62 39.28 -24.25
N ARG A 155 8.50 39.74 -23.64
CA ARG A 155 7.90 41.05 -23.92
C ARG A 155 8.87 42.20 -23.60
N LYS A 156 9.56 42.15 -22.45
CA LYS A 156 10.55 43.16 -22.07
C LYS A 156 11.75 43.18 -23.00
N ALA A 157 12.14 42.05 -23.56
CA ALA A 157 13.21 42.02 -24.57
C ALA A 157 12.76 42.69 -25.86
N LEU A 158 11.55 42.43 -26.36
CA LEU A 158 10.98 43.11 -27.53
C LEU A 158 10.97 44.65 -27.33
N GLU A 159 10.53 45.12 -26.17
CA GLU A 159 10.54 46.56 -25.86
C GLU A 159 11.95 47.18 -25.91
N ARG A 160 12.94 46.51 -25.31
CA ARG A 160 14.34 46.93 -25.33
C ARG A 160 14.93 47.04 -26.73
N HIS A 161 14.52 46.16 -27.64
CA HIS A 161 14.96 46.14 -29.01
C HIS A 161 14.06 46.94 -29.96
N GLY A 162 13.03 47.63 -29.44
CA GLY A 162 12.11 48.42 -30.25
C GLY A 162 11.26 47.60 -31.23
N ILE A 163 11.04 46.31 -30.96
CA ILE A 163 10.24 45.39 -31.77
C ILE A 163 8.79 45.37 -31.25
N PRO A 164 7.81 45.67 -32.11
CA PRO A 164 6.41 45.63 -31.68
C PRO A 164 5.98 44.21 -31.30
N TYR A 165 5.25 44.10 -30.18
CA TYR A 165 4.64 42.84 -29.76
C TYR A 165 3.54 42.40 -30.74
N ASP A 166 3.65 41.18 -31.28
CA ASP A 166 2.66 40.56 -32.17
C ASP A 166 2.11 39.31 -31.49
N GLU A 167 0.87 39.41 -31.05
CA GLU A 167 0.18 38.29 -30.34
C GLU A 167 0.12 37.01 -31.20
N SER A 168 0.12 37.13 -32.55
CA SER A 168 0.11 35.97 -33.45
C SER A 168 1.40 35.13 -33.39
N LEU A 169 2.46 35.66 -32.80
CA LEU A 169 3.74 34.98 -32.58
C LEU A 169 3.81 34.28 -31.21
N VAL A 170 2.79 34.39 -30.37
CA VAL A 170 2.75 33.74 -29.10
C VAL A 170 1.76 32.58 -29.13
N GLN A 171 2.22 31.39 -28.76
CA GLN A 171 1.40 30.19 -28.71
C GLN A 171 1.63 29.48 -27.38
N TYR A 172 0.70 28.59 -27.01
CA TYR A 172 0.72 27.89 -25.73
C TYR A 172 0.86 26.38 -25.96
N GLY A 173 2.03 25.83 -25.66
CA GLY A 173 2.36 24.40 -25.78
C GLY A 173 2.19 23.64 -24.47
N GLU A 174 1.68 24.30 -23.39
CA GLU A 174 1.31 23.69 -22.12
C GLU A 174 2.43 22.86 -21.46
N PHE A 175 3.69 23.14 -21.81
CA PHE A 175 4.91 22.41 -21.39
C PHE A 175 5.00 20.95 -21.87
N TRP A 176 4.08 20.47 -22.73
CA TRP A 176 4.00 19.08 -23.20
C TRP A 176 4.09 18.96 -24.73
N GLU A 177 4.40 17.74 -25.19
CA GLU A 177 4.60 17.45 -26.62
C GLU A 177 3.33 17.66 -27.46
N ASP A 178 2.23 16.97 -27.16
CA ASP A 178 1.00 17.02 -27.95
C ASP A 178 0.37 18.42 -28.09
N PRO A 179 0.24 19.23 -27.01
CA PRO A 179 -0.18 20.61 -27.13
C PRO A 179 0.79 21.46 -27.98
N THR A 180 2.09 21.21 -27.87
CA THR A 180 3.11 21.93 -28.65
C THR A 180 2.98 21.70 -30.14
N VAL A 181 2.69 20.47 -30.58
CA VAL A 181 2.43 20.17 -32.03
C VAL A 181 1.26 21.03 -32.53
N LYS A 182 0.16 21.10 -31.81
CA LYS A 182 -1.03 21.89 -32.16
C LYS A 182 -0.74 23.39 -32.16
N ALA A 183 0.05 23.86 -31.18
CA ALA A 183 0.45 25.24 -31.03
C ALA A 183 1.38 25.66 -32.19
N LEU A 184 2.31 24.79 -32.61
CA LEU A 184 3.19 25.04 -33.74
C LEU A 184 2.41 25.13 -35.07
N ASP A 185 1.45 24.26 -35.31
CA ASP A 185 0.53 24.31 -36.44
C ASP A 185 -0.28 25.62 -36.46
N ALA A 186 -0.76 26.06 -35.31
CA ALA A 186 -1.49 27.31 -35.16
C ALA A 186 -0.58 28.52 -35.46
N LEU A 187 0.67 28.49 -34.96
CA LEU A 187 1.68 29.51 -35.22
C LEU A 187 1.92 29.69 -36.72
N PHE A 188 2.17 28.63 -37.46
CA PHE A 188 2.42 28.73 -38.92
C PHE A 188 1.17 29.15 -39.70
N ARG A 189 -0.04 28.67 -39.32
CA ARG A 189 -1.29 29.10 -39.96
C ARG A 189 -1.57 30.59 -39.76
N SER A 190 -1.38 31.11 -38.55
CA SER A 190 -1.62 32.54 -38.25
C SER A 190 -0.60 33.47 -38.87
N ASN A 191 0.53 32.94 -39.35
CA ASN A 191 1.62 33.66 -39.95
C ASN A 191 1.74 33.43 -41.49
N GLN A 192 0.79 32.76 -42.13
CA GLN A 192 0.75 32.61 -43.59
C GLN A 192 0.74 33.98 -44.30
N GLY A 193 1.64 34.16 -45.28
CA GLY A 193 1.76 35.41 -46.05
C GLY A 193 2.51 36.53 -45.29
N LYS A 194 2.97 36.32 -44.09
CA LYS A 194 3.86 37.22 -43.32
C LYS A 194 5.32 36.87 -43.58
N PRO A 195 6.28 37.74 -43.20
CA PRO A 195 7.71 37.42 -43.24
C PRO A 195 8.03 36.14 -42.46
N PRO A 196 9.07 35.38 -42.83
CA PRO A 196 9.41 34.14 -42.12
C PRO A 196 9.74 34.39 -40.66
N ILE A 197 9.42 33.40 -39.81
CA ILE A 197 9.84 33.38 -38.41
C ILE A 197 11.31 32.99 -38.39
N GLU A 198 12.14 33.79 -37.69
CA GLU A 198 13.58 33.62 -37.63
C GLU A 198 14.03 32.76 -36.44
N ALA A 199 13.26 32.84 -35.33
CA ALA A 199 13.54 32.06 -34.16
C ALA A 199 12.25 31.69 -33.41
N ILE A 200 12.27 30.57 -32.70
CA ILE A 200 11.21 30.12 -31.76
C ILE A 200 11.87 29.92 -30.39
N ILE A 201 11.46 30.73 -29.42
CA ILE A 201 11.88 30.62 -28.03
C ILE A 201 10.82 29.77 -27.32
N CYS A 202 11.19 28.61 -26.83
CA CYS A 202 10.30 27.73 -26.06
C CYS A 202 10.50 27.93 -24.57
N ALA A 203 9.40 27.95 -23.81
CA ALA A 203 9.46 28.13 -22.38
C ALA A 203 10.05 26.91 -21.65
N ASN A 204 10.16 25.72 -22.30
CA ASN A 204 10.93 24.60 -21.78
C ASN A 204 11.54 23.73 -22.89
N ASP A 205 12.41 22.78 -22.52
CA ASP A 205 13.13 21.92 -23.44
C ASP A 205 12.24 20.88 -24.11
N ALA A 206 11.24 20.34 -23.42
CA ALA A 206 10.31 19.37 -24.00
C ALA A 206 9.57 19.96 -25.22
N MET A 207 9.09 21.19 -25.09
CA MET A 207 8.49 21.92 -26.20
C MET A 207 9.52 22.23 -27.31
N ALA A 208 10.75 22.63 -26.91
CA ALA A 208 11.81 22.92 -27.90
C ALA A 208 12.18 21.71 -28.73
N MET A 209 12.35 20.55 -28.11
CA MET A 209 12.63 19.28 -28.81
C MET A 209 11.48 18.91 -29.76
N THR A 210 10.24 19.04 -29.29
CA THR A 210 9.05 18.81 -30.12
C THR A 210 9.01 19.74 -31.31
N VAL A 211 9.26 21.04 -31.13
CA VAL A 211 9.34 22.02 -32.20
C VAL A 211 10.39 21.62 -33.23
N VAL A 212 11.62 21.25 -32.83
CA VAL A 212 12.69 20.80 -33.72
C VAL A 212 12.27 19.58 -34.54
N LEU A 213 11.64 18.59 -33.91
CA LEU A 213 11.18 17.37 -34.57
C LEU A 213 10.07 17.66 -35.60
N GLU A 214 9.10 18.51 -35.24
CA GLU A 214 8.01 18.87 -36.15
C GLU A 214 8.49 19.74 -37.31
N LEU A 215 9.40 20.71 -37.09
CA LEU A 215 10.04 21.49 -38.13
C LEU A 215 10.78 20.60 -39.16
N LYS A 216 11.49 19.57 -38.64
CA LYS A 216 12.17 18.60 -39.52
C LYS A 216 11.17 17.83 -40.39
N LYS A 217 9.99 17.47 -39.92
CA LYS A 217 8.92 16.85 -40.73
C LYS A 217 8.40 17.80 -41.80
N MET A 218 8.44 19.12 -41.57
CA MET A 218 8.07 20.17 -42.51
C MET A 218 9.22 20.52 -43.47
N ASN A 219 10.37 19.81 -43.40
CA ASN A 219 11.59 20.10 -44.18
C ASN A 219 12.18 21.50 -43.86
N ILE A 220 12.03 21.96 -42.62
CA ILE A 220 12.64 23.18 -42.07
C ILE A 220 13.76 22.75 -41.13
N HIS A 221 14.96 23.29 -41.34
CA HIS A 221 16.15 22.85 -40.63
C HIS A 221 16.49 23.80 -39.48
N VAL A 222 16.80 23.22 -38.31
CA VAL A 222 17.32 23.95 -37.16
C VAL A 222 18.80 23.62 -37.04
N PRO A 223 19.72 24.63 -37.01
CA PRO A 223 19.44 26.07 -36.87
C PRO A 223 19.36 26.83 -38.22
N ASP A 224 19.55 26.17 -39.38
CA ASP A 224 19.82 26.84 -40.67
C ASP A 224 18.67 27.72 -41.16
N ASP A 225 17.42 27.29 -41.00
CA ASP A 225 16.21 28.01 -41.42
C ASP A 225 15.52 28.76 -40.24
N ILE A 226 15.49 28.15 -39.07
CA ILE A 226 14.88 28.72 -37.85
C ILE A 226 15.74 28.36 -36.64
N LEU A 227 16.04 29.35 -35.78
CA LEU A 227 16.70 29.10 -34.51
C LEU A 227 15.68 28.62 -33.48
N VAL A 228 16.06 27.69 -32.62
CA VAL A 228 15.19 27.20 -31.53
C VAL A 228 15.95 27.23 -30.21
N THR A 229 15.30 27.72 -29.15
CA THR A 229 15.84 27.65 -27.78
C THR A 229 14.84 27.01 -26.82
N GLY A 230 15.34 26.35 -25.81
CA GLY A 230 14.57 25.78 -24.72
C GLY A 230 14.92 26.40 -23.37
N PHE A 231 14.53 25.72 -22.29
CA PHE A 231 14.80 26.04 -20.90
C PHE A 231 14.59 24.79 -20.05
N ASP A 232 15.24 24.66 -18.91
CA ASP A 232 15.22 23.64 -17.86
C ASP A 232 16.41 22.65 -17.93
N GLY A 233 17.06 22.41 -19.06
CA GLY A 233 18.24 21.54 -19.20
C GLY A 233 17.94 20.07 -18.89
N ILE A 234 16.84 19.53 -19.42
CA ILE A 234 16.45 18.13 -19.18
C ILE A 234 17.49 17.15 -19.72
N VAL A 235 17.62 15.97 -19.09
CA VAL A 235 18.67 14.98 -19.43
C VAL A 235 18.63 14.54 -20.89
N SER A 236 17.43 14.38 -21.46
CA SER A 236 17.22 13.97 -22.86
C SER A 236 17.79 14.97 -23.88
N GLU A 237 17.90 16.28 -23.53
CA GLU A 237 18.49 17.28 -24.44
C GLU A 237 19.99 16.98 -24.74
N ARG A 238 20.70 16.34 -23.81
CA ARG A 238 22.14 16.01 -24.00
C ARG A 238 22.38 15.02 -25.12
N PHE A 239 21.38 14.25 -25.49
CA PHE A 239 21.40 13.25 -26.56
C PHE A 239 20.64 13.73 -27.80
N PHE A 240 20.09 14.94 -27.75
CA PHE A 240 19.30 15.52 -28.86
C PHE A 240 20.18 16.20 -29.89
N SER A 241 19.79 16.13 -31.16
CA SER A 241 20.52 16.81 -32.25
C SER A 241 19.55 17.61 -33.11
N PRO A 242 19.80 18.94 -33.28
CA PRO A 242 20.89 19.75 -32.71
C PRO A 242 20.72 19.92 -31.18
N ARG A 243 21.82 19.94 -30.44
CA ARG A 243 21.82 20.22 -29.01
C ARG A 243 21.17 21.57 -28.71
N LEU A 244 20.26 21.61 -27.72
CA LEU A 244 19.49 22.81 -27.47
C LEU A 244 20.31 23.91 -26.76
N THR A 245 20.09 25.14 -27.18
CA THR A 245 20.40 26.31 -26.39
C THR A 245 19.35 26.37 -25.29
N THR A 246 19.78 26.26 -24.03
CA THR A 246 18.92 26.11 -22.85
C THR A 246 19.57 26.74 -21.60
N ALA A 247 18.97 26.59 -20.43
CA ALA A 247 19.60 26.91 -19.16
C ALA A 247 19.23 25.84 -18.12
N PHE A 248 20.18 25.53 -17.25
CA PHE A 248 19.95 24.56 -16.15
C PHE A 248 20.76 24.96 -14.93
N CYS A 249 20.38 24.37 -13.78
CA CYS A 249 21.22 24.39 -12.59
C CYS A 249 21.84 23.01 -12.41
N ASP A 250 23.17 22.93 -12.24
CA ASP A 250 23.81 21.65 -12.04
C ASP A 250 23.57 21.13 -10.60
N ASN A 251 23.46 19.82 -10.47
CA ASN A 251 23.14 19.15 -9.22
C ASN A 251 24.21 19.39 -8.14
N ALA A 252 25.49 19.58 -8.52
CA ALA A 252 26.56 19.81 -7.56
C ALA A 252 26.42 21.18 -6.88
N THR A 253 26.00 22.21 -7.64
CA THR A 253 25.72 23.55 -7.10
C THR A 253 24.56 23.51 -6.10
N ILE A 254 23.46 22.82 -6.45
CA ILE A 254 22.28 22.69 -5.57
C ILE A 254 22.65 21.92 -4.30
N SER A 255 23.29 20.76 -4.49
CA SER A 255 23.69 19.88 -3.40
C SER A 255 24.68 20.54 -2.45
N GLY A 256 25.71 21.22 -3.01
CA GLY A 256 26.70 21.96 -2.22
C GLY A 256 26.04 23.04 -1.36
N ALA A 257 25.14 23.85 -1.92
CA ALA A 257 24.44 24.90 -1.18
C ALA A 257 23.55 24.34 -0.04
N LEU A 258 22.90 23.19 -0.26
CA LEU A 258 22.13 22.52 0.79
C LEU A 258 23.02 22.01 1.91
N VAL A 259 24.16 21.39 1.56
CA VAL A 259 25.12 20.86 2.54
C VAL A 259 25.73 22.02 3.33
N ASP A 260 26.16 23.10 2.68
CA ASP A 260 26.71 24.29 3.35
C ASP A 260 25.69 24.90 4.33
N LEU A 261 24.43 25.02 3.95
CA LEU A 261 23.38 25.50 4.84
C LEU A 261 23.21 24.60 6.06
N ILE A 262 23.24 23.26 5.88
CA ILE A 262 23.11 22.32 7.01
C ILE A 262 24.31 22.47 7.96
N LEU A 263 25.52 22.60 7.44
CA LEU A 263 26.72 22.81 8.25
C LEU A 263 26.66 24.16 9.01
N GLN A 264 26.12 25.21 8.39
CA GLN A 264 25.85 26.47 9.08
C GLN A 264 24.85 26.32 10.22
N LEU A 265 23.76 25.56 10.01
CA LEU A 265 22.74 25.29 11.03
C LEU A 265 23.31 24.50 12.22
N GLN A 266 24.26 23.59 11.97
CA GLN A 266 24.94 22.87 13.05
C GLN A 266 25.89 23.77 13.85
N SER A 267 26.57 24.71 13.18
CA SER A 267 27.52 25.65 13.83
C SER A 267 26.81 26.86 14.48
N GLN A 268 25.64 27.25 14.00
CA GLN A 268 24.87 28.40 14.43
C GLN A 268 23.38 28.02 14.67
N PRO A 269 23.05 27.41 15.79
CA PRO A 269 21.67 26.91 16.05
C PRO A 269 20.60 27.99 16.11
N ASP A 270 20.98 29.26 16.40
CA ASP A 270 20.08 30.40 16.49
C ASP A 270 19.90 31.17 15.15
N LEU A 271 20.42 30.59 14.06
CA LEU A 271 20.31 31.21 12.72
C LEU A 271 18.84 31.36 12.33
N GLN A 272 18.46 32.58 11.94
CA GLN A 272 17.09 32.84 11.50
C GLN A 272 16.88 32.38 10.06
N PRO A 273 15.68 31.89 9.73
CA PRO A 273 15.34 31.47 8.37
C PRO A 273 15.56 32.57 7.33
N TYR A 274 16.16 32.20 6.22
CA TYR A 274 16.37 33.07 5.06
C TYR A 274 16.33 32.26 3.75
N THR A 275 16.26 32.98 2.62
CA THR A 275 16.26 32.38 1.29
C THR A 275 17.62 32.51 0.62
N ILE A 276 18.15 31.42 0.12
CA ILE A 276 19.31 31.35 -0.78
C ILE A 276 18.77 31.26 -2.21
N THR A 277 19.24 32.09 -3.13
CA THR A 277 18.85 32.02 -4.54
C THR A 277 20.00 31.51 -5.38
N ILE A 278 19.79 30.43 -6.14
CA ILE A 278 20.77 29.84 -7.05
C ILE A 278 20.35 30.15 -8.48
N PRO A 279 21.22 30.79 -9.29
CA PRO A 279 20.92 31.05 -10.68
C PRO A 279 21.11 29.79 -11.55
N TYR A 280 20.22 29.60 -12.51
CA TYR A 280 20.48 28.69 -13.63
C TYR A 280 21.60 29.24 -14.51
N GLN A 281 22.32 28.37 -15.19
CA GLN A 281 23.41 28.77 -16.09
C GLN A 281 22.94 28.59 -17.53
N PRO A 282 22.98 29.65 -18.38
CA PRO A 282 22.64 29.52 -19.77
C PRO A 282 23.72 28.73 -20.52
N VAL A 283 23.27 27.83 -21.38
CA VAL A 283 24.10 27.00 -22.27
C VAL A 283 23.75 27.32 -23.70
N ILE A 284 24.65 28.05 -24.35
CA ILE A 284 24.53 28.37 -25.78
C ILE A 284 25.06 27.18 -26.59
N ALA A 285 24.24 26.63 -27.48
CA ALA A 285 24.52 25.38 -28.17
C ALA A 285 24.13 25.41 -29.66
N GLN A 286 23.90 24.23 -30.23
CA GLN A 286 23.74 24.03 -31.67
C GLN A 286 22.43 24.59 -32.24
N SER A 287 21.35 24.54 -31.49
CA SER A 287 20.01 24.89 -31.98
C SER A 287 19.80 26.38 -32.22
N CYS A 288 20.70 27.24 -31.71
CA CYS A 288 20.76 28.65 -32.12
C CYS A 288 21.86 28.94 -33.14
N GLY A 289 22.58 27.94 -33.64
CA GLY A 289 23.59 28.12 -34.67
C GLY A 289 24.98 28.55 -34.17
N CYS A 290 25.21 28.72 -32.87
CA CYS A 290 26.49 29.17 -32.34
C CYS A 290 27.60 28.12 -32.35
N HIS A 291 27.24 26.85 -32.44
CA HIS A 291 28.18 25.73 -32.51
C HIS A 291 27.82 24.78 -33.64
N PRO A 292 28.80 24.07 -34.23
CA PRO A 292 28.51 23.09 -35.26
C PRO A 292 27.66 21.95 -34.72
N VAL A 293 26.77 21.42 -35.56
CA VAL A 293 25.91 20.28 -35.20
C VAL A 293 26.78 19.03 -35.15
N GLU A 294 26.81 18.37 -34.00
CA GLU A 294 27.42 17.06 -33.83
C GLU A 294 26.30 16.01 -33.73
N ASN A 295 26.42 14.94 -34.50
CA ASN A 295 25.47 13.84 -34.43
C ASN A 295 25.89 12.91 -33.28
N PRO A 296 25.01 12.61 -32.35
CA PRO A 296 25.29 11.62 -31.32
C PRO A 296 25.51 10.23 -31.95
N ASP A 297 26.30 9.37 -31.26
CA ASP A 297 26.51 7.99 -31.70
C ASP A 297 25.20 7.18 -31.57
N ALA A 298 24.42 7.18 -32.63
CA ALA A 298 23.16 6.50 -32.72
C ALA A 298 23.29 4.98 -32.45
N SER A 299 24.43 4.36 -32.78
CA SER A 299 24.68 2.95 -32.57
C SER A 299 24.79 2.65 -31.06
N LYS A 300 25.52 3.51 -30.35
CA LYS A 300 25.64 3.38 -28.87
C LYS A 300 24.29 3.59 -28.20
N MET A 301 23.53 4.62 -28.57
CA MET A 301 22.20 4.88 -28.05
C MET A 301 21.25 3.70 -28.27
N LEU A 302 21.22 3.10 -29.47
CA LEU A 302 20.38 1.94 -29.77
C LEU A 302 20.75 0.72 -28.93
N ILE A 303 22.06 0.49 -28.70
CA ILE A 303 22.54 -0.61 -27.85
C ILE A 303 22.10 -0.40 -26.41
N ASP A 304 22.27 0.80 -25.88
CA ASP A 304 21.92 1.11 -24.49
C ASP A 304 20.39 1.02 -24.27
N LEU A 305 19.59 1.60 -25.17
CA LEU A 305 18.12 1.47 -25.15
C LEU A 305 17.67 0.00 -25.25
N SER A 306 18.31 -0.79 -26.14
CA SER A 306 17.99 -2.22 -26.28
C SER A 306 18.31 -2.99 -25.00
N ARG A 307 19.41 -2.67 -24.32
CA ARG A 307 19.76 -3.28 -23.02
C ARG A 307 18.74 -2.93 -21.94
N GLU A 308 18.35 -1.67 -21.87
CA GLU A 308 17.36 -1.18 -20.92
C GLU A 308 15.99 -1.85 -21.13
N LEU A 309 15.49 -1.89 -22.36
CA LEU A 309 14.25 -2.59 -22.70
C LEU A 309 14.29 -4.08 -22.35
N ASN A 310 15.41 -4.76 -22.58
CA ASN A 310 15.55 -6.16 -22.22
C ASN A 310 15.58 -6.35 -20.69
N SER A 311 16.24 -5.46 -19.97
CA SER A 311 16.28 -5.45 -18.51
C SER A 311 14.88 -5.22 -17.91
N LEU A 312 14.10 -4.26 -18.45
CA LEU A 312 12.71 -4.02 -18.08
C LEU A 312 11.82 -5.26 -18.31
N ARG A 313 11.94 -5.88 -19.50
CA ARG A 313 11.17 -7.11 -19.80
C ARG A 313 11.50 -8.27 -18.85
N PHE A 314 12.78 -8.42 -18.51
CA PHE A 314 13.20 -9.41 -17.52
C PHE A 314 12.59 -9.13 -16.16
N PHE A 315 12.67 -7.89 -15.69
CA PHE A 315 12.11 -7.44 -14.43
C PHE A 315 10.60 -7.68 -14.34
N HIS A 316 9.81 -7.24 -15.33
CA HIS A 316 8.37 -7.48 -15.36
C HIS A 316 8.02 -8.98 -15.28
N ARG A 317 8.79 -9.84 -15.95
CA ARG A 317 8.62 -11.29 -15.85
C ARG A 317 8.86 -11.78 -14.43
N GLN A 318 9.86 -11.26 -13.74
CA GLN A 318 10.17 -11.65 -12.35
C GLN A 318 9.08 -11.20 -11.39
N VAL A 319 8.59 -9.98 -11.51
CA VAL A 319 7.47 -9.46 -10.71
C VAL A 319 6.22 -10.33 -10.92
N HIS A 320 5.90 -10.65 -12.18
CA HIS A 320 4.75 -11.51 -12.49
C HIS A 320 4.88 -12.91 -11.88
N ASN A 321 6.03 -13.57 -12.05
CA ASN A 321 6.29 -14.89 -11.45
C ASN A 321 6.22 -14.81 -9.91
N GLY A 322 6.73 -13.75 -9.31
CA GLY A 322 6.66 -13.50 -7.89
C GLY A 322 5.22 -13.40 -7.39
N THR A 323 4.37 -12.66 -8.10
CA THR A 323 2.94 -12.55 -7.79
C THR A 323 2.26 -13.92 -7.80
N ILE A 324 2.51 -14.75 -8.81
CA ILE A 324 1.98 -16.13 -8.89
C ILE A 324 2.43 -16.94 -7.67
N LEU A 325 3.72 -16.87 -7.32
CA LEU A 325 4.26 -17.58 -6.17
C LEU A 325 3.63 -17.14 -4.85
N LEU A 326 3.39 -15.83 -4.67
CA LEU A 326 2.76 -15.29 -3.46
C LEU A 326 1.29 -15.74 -3.33
N LEU A 327 0.56 -15.83 -4.43
CA LEU A 327 -0.87 -16.17 -4.46
C LEU A 327 -1.15 -17.67 -4.55
N ASP A 328 -0.13 -18.53 -4.49
CA ASP A 328 -0.28 -19.99 -4.54
C ASP A 328 -1.18 -20.48 -3.40
N GLU A 329 -2.29 -21.13 -3.77
CA GLU A 329 -3.34 -21.58 -2.86
C GLU A 329 -2.90 -22.70 -1.89
N GLN A 330 -1.92 -23.48 -2.27
CA GLN A 330 -1.43 -24.62 -1.49
C GLN A 330 -0.38 -24.20 -0.45
N ARG A 331 0.02 -22.94 -0.44
CA ARG A 331 1.09 -22.45 0.42
C ARG A 331 0.59 -22.18 1.84
N ALA A 332 1.29 -22.74 2.81
CA ALA A 332 1.07 -22.43 4.22
C ALA A 332 1.52 -21.00 4.54
N PRO A 333 0.88 -20.30 5.51
CA PRO A 333 1.27 -18.95 5.92
C PRO A 333 2.75 -18.82 6.28
N GLU A 334 3.32 -19.84 6.91
CA GLU A 334 4.73 -19.89 7.34
C GLU A 334 5.71 -19.86 6.15
N GLN A 335 5.25 -20.23 4.95
CA GLN A 335 6.04 -20.22 3.72
C GLN A 335 5.99 -18.87 2.98
N LEU A 336 5.25 -17.88 3.51
CA LEU A 336 5.14 -16.56 2.88
C LEU A 336 6.52 -15.86 2.84
N GLU A 337 7.35 -16.06 3.85
CA GLU A 337 8.71 -15.51 3.89
C GLU A 337 9.57 -16.00 2.72
N ASP A 338 9.52 -17.31 2.42
CA ASP A 338 10.22 -17.89 1.27
C ASP A 338 9.68 -17.40 -0.07
N ALA A 339 8.36 -17.18 -0.15
CA ALA A 339 7.74 -16.59 -1.33
C ALA A 339 8.21 -15.15 -1.54
N VAL A 340 8.16 -14.31 -0.51
CA VAL A 340 8.68 -12.94 -0.55
C VAL A 340 10.18 -12.93 -0.88
N ARG A 341 10.97 -13.86 -0.32
CA ARG A 341 12.37 -14.03 -0.67
C ARG A 341 12.57 -14.29 -2.16
N SER A 342 11.78 -15.17 -2.74
CA SER A 342 11.90 -15.54 -4.15
C SER A 342 11.44 -14.44 -5.12
N THR A 343 10.67 -13.44 -4.66
CA THR A 343 10.20 -12.32 -5.49
C THR A 343 11.21 -11.19 -5.61
N ASN A 344 12.20 -11.12 -4.75
CA ASN A 344 13.11 -9.98 -4.62
C ASN A 344 14.30 -9.98 -5.60
N TRP A 345 14.19 -10.70 -6.72
CA TRP A 345 15.25 -10.77 -7.73
C TRP A 345 15.46 -9.41 -8.42
N GLY A 346 16.61 -8.80 -8.15
CA GLY A 346 17.08 -7.59 -8.84
C GLY A 346 16.64 -6.25 -8.23
N ILE A 347 16.03 -6.24 -7.05
CA ILE A 347 15.64 -5.02 -6.33
C ILE A 347 16.52 -4.78 -5.09
N CYS A 348 17.10 -5.83 -4.51
CA CYS A 348 18.02 -5.71 -3.39
C CYS A 348 19.39 -5.31 -3.84
N TRP A 349 19.77 -4.08 -3.56
CA TRP A 349 21.09 -3.59 -3.92
C TRP A 349 22.12 -3.76 -2.81
N TYR A 350 21.76 -3.57 -1.53
CA TYR A 350 22.69 -3.76 -0.40
C TYR A 350 21.98 -4.29 0.83
N GLN A 351 21.05 -3.53 1.35
CA GLN A 351 20.18 -3.95 2.44
C GLN A 351 18.75 -3.48 2.15
N THR A 352 17.79 -4.38 2.29
CA THR A 352 16.38 -4.04 2.21
C THR A 352 15.66 -4.69 3.37
N SER A 353 14.93 -3.91 4.15
CA SER A 353 14.03 -4.38 5.19
C SER A 353 12.60 -4.14 4.77
N LEU A 354 11.78 -5.19 4.82
CA LEU A 354 10.33 -5.09 4.71
C LEU A 354 9.74 -5.04 6.12
N VAL A 355 9.08 -3.95 6.42
CA VAL A 355 8.37 -3.75 7.67
C VAL A 355 6.88 -3.89 7.42
N LEU A 356 6.21 -4.75 8.18
CA LEU A 356 4.75 -4.93 8.15
C LEU A 356 4.15 -4.48 9.48
N PHE A 357 2.95 -3.90 9.40
CA PHE A 357 2.20 -3.53 10.60
C PHE A 357 1.53 -4.74 11.24
N ARG A 358 1.22 -4.58 12.53
CA ARG A 358 0.54 -5.60 13.34
C ARG A 358 -0.74 -6.13 12.68
N ASN A 359 -1.63 -5.25 12.28
CA ASN A 359 -2.90 -5.60 11.63
C ASN A 359 -2.70 -6.35 10.30
N THR A 360 -1.63 -6.06 9.57
CA THR A 360 -1.26 -6.80 8.35
C THR A 360 -0.87 -8.23 8.69
N LEU A 361 -0.01 -8.43 9.69
CA LEU A 361 0.40 -9.76 10.14
C LEU A 361 -0.78 -10.56 10.72
N GLU A 362 -1.66 -9.93 11.48
CA GLU A 362 -2.91 -10.53 11.96
C GLU A 362 -3.78 -11.01 10.80
N GLY A 363 -3.98 -10.17 9.78
CA GLY A 363 -4.72 -10.51 8.57
C GLY A 363 -4.10 -11.66 7.77
N LEU A 364 -2.76 -11.75 7.75
CA LEU A 364 -2.02 -12.86 7.14
C LEU A 364 -1.97 -14.12 8.01
N GLY A 365 -2.42 -14.06 9.28
CA GLY A 365 -2.38 -15.15 10.23
C GLY A 365 -0.96 -15.51 10.72
N LEU A 366 -0.05 -14.54 10.70
CA LEU A 366 1.35 -14.67 11.08
C LEU A 366 1.65 -14.03 12.45
N TYR A 367 0.63 -13.75 13.22
CA TYR A 367 0.72 -12.97 14.45
C TYR A 367 1.41 -13.73 15.59
N PRO A 368 2.43 -13.18 16.24
CA PRO A 368 3.02 -13.76 17.44
C PRO A 368 2.10 -13.57 18.67
N GLU A 369 1.94 -14.61 19.47
CA GLU A 369 1.01 -14.66 20.61
C GLU A 369 1.29 -13.67 21.77
N GLN A 370 2.53 -13.12 21.88
CA GLN A 370 2.90 -12.19 22.95
C GLN A 370 3.42 -10.87 22.40
N VAL A 371 2.74 -9.77 22.66
CA VAL A 371 3.12 -8.43 22.21
C VAL A 371 3.16 -7.42 23.35
N GLU A 372 4.28 -6.73 23.46
CA GLU A 372 4.43 -5.59 24.37
C GLU A 372 3.62 -4.38 23.89
N CYS A 373 3.03 -3.68 24.84
CA CYS A 373 2.25 -2.47 24.57
C CYS A 373 3.12 -1.40 23.89
N GLY A 374 2.62 -0.79 22.80
CA GLY A 374 3.32 0.28 22.06
C GLY A 374 4.16 -0.16 20.88
N LYS A 375 4.37 -1.46 20.66
CA LYS A 375 5.05 -2.00 19.47
C LYS A 375 4.01 -2.35 18.41
N ASN A 376 4.01 -1.63 17.30
CA ASN A 376 3.00 -1.72 16.24
C ASN A 376 3.56 -2.10 14.87
N ALA A 377 4.86 -2.25 14.74
CA ALA A 377 5.58 -2.60 13.52
C ALA A 377 6.50 -3.79 13.74
N TYR A 378 6.73 -4.56 12.70
CA TYR A 378 7.57 -5.75 12.70
C TYR A 378 8.47 -5.72 11.48
N GLU A 379 9.79 -5.86 11.68
CA GLU A 379 10.69 -6.15 10.58
C GLU A 379 10.38 -7.58 10.13
N PHE A 380 9.60 -7.73 9.07
CA PHE A 380 9.14 -9.04 8.59
C PHE A 380 10.30 -9.86 8.03
N CYS A 381 11.17 -9.21 7.23
CA CYS A 381 12.36 -9.82 6.69
C CYS A 381 13.39 -8.76 6.32
N ARG A 382 14.64 -9.15 6.30
CA ARG A 382 15.79 -8.35 5.86
C ARG A 382 16.59 -9.11 4.80
N TRP A 383 16.88 -8.43 3.71
CA TRP A 383 17.82 -8.89 2.69
C TRP A 383 19.13 -8.11 2.81
N THR A 384 20.23 -8.81 2.67
CA THR A 384 21.56 -8.24 2.48
C THR A 384 22.23 -8.96 1.31
N ASN A 385 23.36 -8.47 0.83
CA ASN A 385 24.13 -9.16 -0.23
C ASN A 385 24.54 -10.59 0.16
N GLU A 386 24.63 -10.88 1.46
CA GLU A 386 25.14 -12.15 1.99
C GLU A 386 24.02 -13.08 2.47
N ALA A 387 22.87 -12.55 2.90
CA ALA A 387 21.84 -13.35 3.54
C ALA A 387 20.43 -12.76 3.44
N PHE A 388 19.46 -13.65 3.46
CA PHE A 388 18.06 -13.35 3.79
C PHE A 388 17.80 -13.77 5.24
N THR A 389 17.37 -12.84 6.07
CA THR A 389 17.09 -13.08 7.47
C THR A 389 15.61 -12.79 7.75
N PRO A 390 14.80 -13.83 7.99
CA PRO A 390 13.46 -13.60 8.52
C PRO A 390 13.59 -13.04 9.94
N SER A 391 12.88 -11.95 10.20
CA SER A 391 12.87 -11.30 11.51
C SER A 391 11.43 -10.98 11.86
N LYS A 392 10.99 -11.32 13.07
CA LYS A 392 9.65 -10.96 13.55
C LYS A 392 9.76 -10.15 14.84
N GLN A 393 10.83 -9.34 14.96
CA GLN A 393 11.01 -8.49 16.14
C GLN A 393 10.02 -7.33 16.13
N PRO A 394 9.18 -7.20 17.16
CA PRO A 394 8.27 -6.08 17.31
C PRO A 394 9.01 -4.83 17.77
N PHE A 395 8.65 -3.68 17.17
CA PHE A 395 9.19 -2.38 17.54
C PHE A 395 8.17 -1.25 17.33
N SER A 396 8.50 -0.04 17.77
CA SER A 396 7.69 1.14 17.50
C SER A 396 8.00 1.67 16.10
N SER A 397 7.01 1.87 15.25
CA SER A 397 7.19 2.45 13.91
C SER A 397 7.85 3.85 13.94
N LYS A 398 7.84 4.55 15.09
CA LYS A 398 8.56 5.82 15.28
C LYS A 398 10.08 5.68 15.24
N GLU A 399 10.60 4.48 15.45
CA GLU A 399 12.03 4.18 15.39
C GLU A 399 12.50 3.85 13.98
N LEU A 400 11.61 3.64 13.05
CA LEU A 400 11.79 3.25 11.65
C LEU A 400 12.31 1.81 11.45
N LEU A 401 13.31 1.38 12.21
CA LEU A 401 13.82 -0.01 12.28
C LEU A 401 14.24 -0.33 13.71
N PRO A 402 14.29 -1.62 14.09
CA PRO A 402 14.84 -2.05 15.38
C PRO A 402 16.30 -1.62 15.57
N ASP A 403 17.07 -1.65 14.48
CA ASP A 403 18.46 -1.22 14.44
C ASP A 403 18.73 -0.40 13.18
N LEU A 404 18.44 0.90 13.26
CA LEU A 404 18.68 1.83 12.16
C LEU A 404 20.19 2.07 11.93
N GLU A 405 21.00 1.98 12.97
CA GLU A 405 22.46 2.13 12.87
C GLU A 405 23.11 1.03 12.02
N LEU A 406 22.66 -0.22 12.22
CA LEU A 406 23.09 -1.35 11.42
C LEU A 406 22.70 -1.18 9.95
N ALA A 407 21.51 -0.63 9.69
CA ALA A 407 21.05 -0.35 8.34
C ALA A 407 21.98 0.65 7.62
N PHE A 408 22.41 1.71 8.29
CA PHE A 408 23.38 2.67 7.74
C PHE A 408 24.77 2.05 7.52
N GLN A 409 25.22 1.15 8.40
CA GLN A 409 26.51 0.48 8.24
C GLN A 409 26.55 -0.40 6.98
N HIS A 410 25.44 -1.01 6.61
CA HIS A 410 25.32 -1.85 5.41
C HIS A 410 24.96 -1.06 4.14
N ALA A 411 24.61 0.22 4.25
CA ALA A 411 24.38 1.08 3.11
C ALA A 411 25.68 1.77 2.67
N PRO A 412 26.26 1.46 1.49
CA PRO A 412 27.58 1.97 1.08
C PRO A 412 27.68 3.49 1.05
N SER A 413 26.59 4.16 0.69
CA SER A 413 26.48 5.63 0.67
C SER A 413 26.04 6.22 2.00
N GLN A 414 25.82 5.42 3.04
CA GLN A 414 25.15 5.87 4.26
C GLN A 414 23.81 6.57 3.99
N ALA A 415 23.13 6.15 2.92
CA ALA A 415 21.82 6.65 2.51
C ALA A 415 20.79 5.53 2.52
N ILE A 416 19.63 5.83 3.08
CA ILE A 416 18.52 4.91 3.23
C ILE A 416 17.29 5.57 2.60
N LEU A 417 16.62 4.82 1.73
CA LEU A 417 15.33 5.15 1.15
C LEU A 417 14.19 4.49 1.96
N VAL A 418 13.16 5.24 2.22
CA VAL A 418 11.93 4.75 2.88
C VAL A 418 10.76 5.01 1.95
N THR A 419 9.94 3.97 1.70
CA THR A 419 8.75 4.07 0.85
C THR A 419 7.59 3.32 1.50
N ALA A 420 6.36 3.83 1.36
CA ALA A 420 5.16 3.20 1.91
C ALA A 420 4.78 1.95 1.13
N LEU A 421 4.31 0.92 1.83
CA LEU A 421 3.68 -0.26 1.24
C LEU A 421 2.18 -0.22 1.53
N HIS A 422 1.38 0.06 0.52
CA HIS A 422 -0.06 0.23 0.69
C HIS A 422 -0.84 -0.24 -0.54
N VAL A 423 -2.14 -0.44 -0.39
CA VAL A 423 -3.10 -0.63 -1.47
C VAL A 423 -4.19 0.40 -1.26
N GLN A 424 -4.31 1.35 -2.19
CA GLN A 424 -5.19 2.50 -2.01
C GLN A 424 -4.92 3.16 -0.63
N SER A 425 -5.93 3.45 0.17
CA SER A 425 -5.82 4.05 1.50
C SER A 425 -5.35 3.09 2.61
N THR A 426 -5.24 1.78 2.32
CA THR A 426 -4.85 0.76 3.30
C THR A 426 -3.34 0.59 3.34
N VAL A 427 -2.71 1.02 4.42
CA VAL A 427 -1.26 0.91 4.63
C VAL A 427 -0.93 -0.43 5.30
N LEU A 428 -0.12 -1.23 4.62
CA LEU A 428 0.31 -2.56 5.06
C LEU A 428 1.63 -2.51 5.84
N GLY A 429 2.49 -1.54 5.50
CA GLY A 429 3.81 -1.40 6.06
C GLY A 429 4.67 -0.41 5.27
N TYR A 430 5.97 -0.64 5.23
CA TYR A 430 6.92 0.16 4.46
C TYR A 430 8.20 -0.60 4.16
N PHE A 431 8.94 -0.13 3.15
CA PHE A 431 10.30 -0.58 2.86
C PHE A 431 11.34 0.39 3.41
N VAL A 432 12.47 -0.17 3.84
CA VAL A 432 13.68 0.56 4.21
C VAL A 432 14.83 -0.03 3.41
N ILE A 433 15.38 0.76 2.47
CA ILE A 433 16.30 0.30 1.43
C ILE A 433 17.59 1.09 1.53
N GLY A 434 18.70 0.42 1.79
CA GLY A 434 20.03 1.00 1.64
C GLY A 434 20.39 1.07 0.16
N PHE A 435 20.81 2.22 -0.34
CA PHE A 435 21.15 2.41 -1.75
C PHE A 435 22.51 3.10 -1.93
N GLU A 436 23.10 2.90 -3.09
CA GLU A 436 24.27 3.61 -3.55
C GLU A 436 23.88 4.52 -4.72
N PRO A 437 24.27 5.80 -4.70
CA PRO A 437 24.14 6.63 -5.87
C PRO A 437 24.91 6.01 -7.04
N PRO A 438 24.41 6.10 -8.30
CA PRO A 438 25.16 5.58 -9.43
C PRO A 438 26.49 6.28 -9.54
N GLY A 439 27.56 5.47 -9.62
CA GLY A 439 28.88 5.92 -10.05
C GLY A 439 28.90 6.09 -11.57
N ASP A 440 30.00 6.60 -12.13
CA ASP A 440 30.21 6.80 -13.58
C ASP A 440 30.11 5.51 -14.43
N SER A 441 30.03 4.36 -13.81
CA SER A 441 29.82 3.08 -14.51
C SER A 441 28.33 2.76 -14.56
N TYR A 442 27.79 2.62 -15.77
CA TYR A 442 26.49 2.04 -16.10
C TYR A 442 26.29 0.58 -15.60
N GLN A 443 26.79 0.25 -14.43
CA GLN A 443 26.57 -1.05 -13.86
C GLN A 443 25.26 -1.04 -13.06
N HIS A 444 24.45 -2.00 -13.30
CA HIS A 444 23.15 -2.48 -12.82
C HIS A 444 22.66 -2.14 -11.39
N HIS A 445 23.14 -1.07 -10.75
CA HIS A 445 22.91 -0.76 -9.32
C HIS A 445 22.23 0.60 -9.06
N THR A 446 21.74 1.28 -10.12
CA THR A 446 20.94 2.50 -9.94
C THR A 446 19.57 2.13 -9.44
N LEU A 447 19.11 2.82 -8.39
CA LEU A 447 17.75 2.70 -7.90
C LEU A 447 16.78 3.13 -9.01
N ASP A 448 16.19 2.15 -9.71
CA ASP A 448 15.15 2.39 -10.69
C ASP A 448 13.82 2.51 -9.95
N TYR A 449 13.37 3.75 -9.77
CA TYR A 449 12.17 4.06 -9.01
C TYR A 449 10.90 3.48 -9.65
N GLY A 450 10.86 3.36 -10.98
CA GLY A 450 9.74 2.73 -11.68
C GLY A 450 9.64 1.25 -11.34
N ARG A 451 10.77 0.54 -11.35
CA ARG A 451 10.82 -0.88 -10.94
C ARG A 451 10.48 -1.07 -9.47
N LEU A 452 10.94 -0.17 -8.61
CA LEU A 452 10.61 -0.23 -7.18
C LEU A 452 9.11 -0.06 -6.97
N LEU A 453 8.48 0.91 -7.63
CA LEU A 453 7.03 1.11 -7.57
C LEU A 453 6.26 -0.12 -8.05
N ASP A 454 6.59 -0.66 -9.24
CA ASP A 454 5.94 -1.84 -9.79
C ASP A 454 6.02 -3.05 -8.86
N TYR A 455 7.20 -3.26 -8.25
CA TYR A 455 7.38 -4.32 -7.28
C TYR A 455 6.56 -4.11 -6.01
N GLN A 456 6.59 -2.91 -5.45
CA GLN A 456 5.84 -2.58 -4.25
C GLN A 456 4.35 -2.72 -4.45
N MET A 457 3.82 -2.22 -5.58
CA MET A 457 2.41 -2.36 -5.93
C MET A 457 2.03 -3.84 -6.08
N SER A 458 2.85 -4.62 -6.78
CA SER A 458 2.61 -6.06 -6.95
C SER A 458 2.61 -6.81 -5.62
N LEU A 459 3.58 -6.55 -4.75
CA LEU A 459 3.66 -7.14 -3.42
C LEU A 459 2.48 -6.71 -2.54
N ALA A 460 2.16 -5.42 -2.50
CA ALA A 460 1.06 -4.89 -1.72
C ALA A 460 -0.28 -5.50 -2.12
N HIS A 461 -0.57 -5.57 -3.43
CA HIS A 461 -1.78 -6.21 -3.93
C HIS A 461 -1.85 -7.71 -3.59
N SER A 462 -0.71 -8.42 -3.71
CA SER A 462 -0.64 -9.85 -3.35
C SER A 462 -0.93 -10.07 -1.86
N LEU A 463 -0.30 -9.31 -0.98
CA LEU A 463 -0.53 -9.38 0.47
C LEU A 463 -1.98 -9.04 0.84
N ASN A 464 -2.53 -7.97 0.26
CA ASN A 464 -3.91 -7.58 0.50
C ASN A 464 -4.91 -8.65 0.01
N THR A 465 -4.65 -9.26 -1.14
CA THR A 465 -5.47 -10.37 -1.68
C THR A 465 -5.46 -11.57 -0.73
N LEU A 466 -4.30 -11.92 -0.17
CA LEU A 466 -4.18 -12.99 0.83
C LEU A 466 -4.97 -12.67 2.10
N ILE A 467 -4.90 -11.44 2.60
CA ILE A 467 -5.66 -10.98 3.77
C ILE A 467 -7.16 -11.08 3.52
N GLN A 468 -7.64 -10.55 2.40
CA GLN A 468 -9.05 -10.57 2.02
C GLN A 468 -9.56 -12.02 1.87
N ARG A 469 -8.79 -12.88 1.23
CA ARG A 469 -9.14 -14.30 1.06
C ARG A 469 -9.27 -15.01 2.39
N ARG A 470 -8.33 -14.81 3.33
CA ARG A 470 -8.43 -15.41 4.68
C ARG A 470 -9.65 -14.91 5.43
N SER A 471 -9.93 -13.62 5.36
CA SER A 471 -11.14 -13.05 5.97
C SER A 471 -12.41 -13.68 5.39
N LEU A 472 -12.49 -13.86 4.09
CA LEU A 472 -13.63 -14.51 3.44
C LEU A 472 -13.77 -15.98 3.85
N LEU A 473 -12.66 -16.73 3.94
CA LEU A 473 -12.69 -18.12 4.40
C LEU A 473 -13.14 -18.23 5.86
N ALA A 474 -12.68 -17.33 6.73
CA ALA A 474 -13.11 -17.27 8.12
C ALA A 474 -14.60 -16.92 8.26
N ILE A 475 -15.08 -15.95 7.51
CA ILE A 475 -16.50 -15.58 7.45
C ILE A 475 -17.34 -16.76 6.95
N ASN A 476 -16.92 -17.42 5.86
CA ASN A 476 -17.63 -18.58 5.31
C ASN A 476 -17.68 -19.73 6.31
N ALA A 477 -16.58 -20.04 7.00
CA ALA A 477 -16.56 -21.06 8.04
C ALA A 477 -17.50 -20.73 9.19
N GLU A 478 -17.57 -19.46 9.60
CA GLU A 478 -18.51 -19.02 10.64
C GLU A 478 -19.96 -19.05 10.16
N LEU A 479 -20.22 -18.63 8.91
CA LEU A 479 -21.55 -18.76 8.30
C LEU A 479 -21.99 -20.22 8.19
N GLU A 480 -21.10 -21.13 7.77
CA GLU A 480 -21.38 -22.56 7.77
C GLU A 480 -21.67 -23.07 9.19
N ARG A 481 -20.90 -22.64 10.19
CA ARG A 481 -21.13 -23.00 11.58
C ARG A 481 -22.51 -22.54 12.05
N LEU A 482 -22.87 -21.27 11.83
CA LEU A 482 -24.18 -20.71 12.19
C LEU A 482 -25.33 -21.33 11.41
N TYR A 483 -25.07 -21.78 10.17
CA TYR A 483 -26.07 -22.36 9.30
C TYR A 483 -26.48 -23.77 9.72
N VAL A 484 -25.58 -24.54 10.36
CA VAL A 484 -25.82 -25.93 10.76
C VAL A 484 -25.82 -26.15 12.27
N ARG A 485 -25.47 -25.14 13.09
CA ARG A 485 -25.41 -25.25 14.54
C ARG A 485 -26.34 -24.28 15.25
N ASP A 486 -26.78 -24.62 16.45
CA ASP A 486 -27.48 -23.75 17.39
C ASP A 486 -26.45 -22.88 18.13
N PRO A 487 -26.57 -21.53 18.10
CA PRO A 487 -25.56 -20.64 18.67
C PRO A 487 -25.45 -20.70 20.20
N MET A 488 -26.52 -21.14 20.92
CA MET A 488 -26.54 -21.23 22.37
C MET A 488 -25.86 -22.49 22.88
N THR A 489 -26.18 -23.63 22.25
CA THR A 489 -25.75 -24.96 22.74
C THR A 489 -24.56 -25.54 21.97
N GLY A 490 -24.25 -24.99 20.79
CA GLY A 490 -23.23 -25.55 19.87
C GLY A 490 -23.64 -26.88 19.23
N LEU A 491 -24.82 -27.47 19.58
CA LEU A 491 -25.39 -28.63 18.93
C LEU A 491 -25.74 -28.32 17.45
N PHE A 492 -26.07 -29.37 16.68
CA PHE A 492 -26.68 -29.10 15.36
C PHE A 492 -28.04 -28.39 15.56
N ASN A 493 -28.34 -27.45 14.65
CA ASN A 493 -29.71 -27.01 14.47
C ASN A 493 -30.51 -28.03 13.62
N ARG A 494 -31.78 -27.79 13.41
CA ARG A 494 -32.64 -28.67 12.62
C ARG A 494 -32.04 -29.03 11.26
N ARG A 495 -31.42 -28.08 10.58
CA ARG A 495 -30.80 -28.27 9.25
C ARG A 495 -29.54 -29.13 9.34
N GLY A 496 -28.65 -28.80 10.27
CA GLY A 496 -27.44 -29.55 10.54
C GLY A 496 -27.71 -31.00 10.95
N PHE A 497 -28.80 -31.21 11.70
CA PHE A 497 -29.26 -32.55 12.06
C PHE A 497 -29.51 -33.42 10.82
N PHE A 498 -30.35 -32.98 9.91
CA PHE A 498 -30.68 -33.78 8.72
C PHE A 498 -29.47 -33.96 7.78
N GLN A 499 -28.64 -32.94 7.67
CA GLN A 499 -27.37 -33.03 6.92
C GLN A 499 -26.45 -34.10 7.51
N ARG A 500 -26.28 -34.09 8.83
CA ARG A 500 -25.41 -35.05 9.52
C ARG A 500 -25.99 -36.46 9.52
N LEU A 501 -27.29 -36.58 9.67
CA LEU A 501 -28.00 -37.86 9.57
C LEU A 501 -27.81 -38.46 8.18
N ASN A 502 -28.04 -37.70 7.11
CA ASN A 502 -27.85 -38.18 5.74
C ASN A 502 -26.40 -38.63 5.49
N TYR A 503 -25.41 -37.94 6.06
CA TYR A 503 -24.02 -38.36 6.00
C TYR A 503 -23.82 -39.71 6.67
N TYR A 504 -24.34 -39.96 7.87
CA TYR A 504 -24.21 -41.24 8.55
C TYR A 504 -24.98 -42.37 7.82
N LEU A 505 -26.14 -42.08 7.28
CA LEU A 505 -26.90 -43.04 6.46
C LEU A 505 -26.14 -43.42 5.20
N SER A 506 -25.44 -42.50 4.55
CA SER A 506 -24.61 -42.82 3.35
C SER A 506 -23.39 -43.70 3.66
N GLN A 507 -22.96 -43.73 4.93
CA GLN A 507 -21.86 -44.59 5.41
C GLN A 507 -22.36 -45.87 6.07
N SER A 508 -23.68 -46.10 6.11
CA SER A 508 -24.28 -47.26 6.77
C SER A 508 -23.95 -48.56 6.05
N THR A 509 -23.82 -49.63 6.78
CA THR A 509 -23.58 -50.98 6.25
C THR A 509 -24.85 -51.83 6.42
N ALA A 510 -24.93 -52.91 5.63
CA ALA A 510 -26.06 -53.83 5.76
C ALA A 510 -26.19 -54.40 7.20
N GLY A 511 -27.37 -54.31 7.79
CA GLY A 511 -27.63 -54.70 9.19
C GLY A 511 -27.50 -53.55 10.22
N SER A 512 -27.22 -52.34 9.80
CA SER A 512 -27.23 -51.17 10.66
C SER A 512 -28.67 -50.82 11.12
N HIS A 513 -28.81 -50.28 12.32
CA HIS A 513 -30.08 -49.80 12.83
C HIS A 513 -30.08 -48.28 12.91
N LEU A 514 -31.18 -47.64 12.47
CA LEU A 514 -31.43 -46.26 12.68
C LEU A 514 -32.09 -46.07 14.06
N PHE A 515 -31.47 -45.30 14.91
CA PHE A 515 -31.97 -44.89 16.22
C PHE A 515 -32.31 -43.40 16.22
N ILE A 516 -33.49 -43.04 16.76
CA ILE A 516 -33.96 -41.68 16.93
C ILE A 516 -34.40 -41.48 18.37
N ALA A 517 -33.98 -40.40 19.00
CA ALA A 517 -34.51 -39.94 20.29
C ALA A 517 -34.98 -38.50 20.15
N THR A 518 -36.18 -38.24 20.64
CA THR A 518 -36.74 -36.89 20.81
C THR A 518 -36.79 -36.58 22.30
N ILE A 519 -36.29 -35.39 22.67
CA ILE A 519 -36.15 -34.97 24.07
C ILE A 519 -36.70 -33.54 24.20
N ASP A 520 -37.38 -33.28 25.29
CA ASP A 520 -37.94 -31.97 25.59
C ASP A 520 -37.71 -31.59 27.05
N MET A 521 -37.32 -30.36 27.28
CA MET A 521 -37.07 -29.83 28.62
C MET A 521 -38.39 -29.43 29.31
N ASP A 522 -38.78 -30.17 30.30
CA ASP A 522 -40.00 -29.91 31.04
C ASP A 522 -39.94 -28.65 31.90
N GLY A 523 -40.85 -27.72 31.65
CA GLY A 523 -41.03 -26.55 32.51
C GLY A 523 -40.04 -25.42 32.32
N LEU A 524 -39.38 -25.34 31.19
CA LEU A 524 -38.49 -24.23 30.83
C LEU A 524 -39.18 -22.86 30.97
N LYS A 525 -40.45 -22.76 30.56
CA LYS A 525 -41.24 -21.55 30.75
C LYS A 525 -41.32 -21.09 32.21
N TYR A 526 -41.49 -22.03 33.14
CA TYR A 526 -41.52 -21.71 34.58
C TYR A 526 -40.18 -21.16 35.06
N ILE A 527 -39.06 -21.73 34.59
CA ILE A 527 -37.71 -21.24 34.94
C ILE A 527 -37.55 -19.83 34.40
N ASN A 528 -37.89 -19.58 33.12
CA ASN A 528 -37.80 -18.28 32.50
C ASN A 528 -38.66 -17.23 33.22
N ASP A 529 -39.92 -17.54 33.49
CA ASP A 529 -40.87 -16.59 34.08
C ASP A 529 -40.54 -16.29 35.57
N THR A 530 -39.88 -17.23 36.27
CA THR A 530 -39.61 -17.09 37.73
C THR A 530 -38.19 -16.59 38.01
N PHE A 531 -37.20 -17.03 37.24
CA PHE A 531 -35.78 -16.80 37.51
C PHE A 531 -35.06 -16.00 36.41
N GLY A 532 -35.77 -15.70 35.31
CA GLY A 532 -35.26 -14.94 34.17
C GLY A 532 -34.68 -15.81 33.07
N HIS A 533 -34.63 -15.25 31.85
CA HIS A 533 -34.17 -15.94 30.63
C HIS A 533 -32.75 -16.47 30.75
N SER A 534 -31.84 -15.74 31.43
CA SER A 534 -30.46 -16.20 31.63
C SER A 534 -30.36 -17.52 32.40
N GLU A 535 -31.25 -17.77 33.36
CA GLU A 535 -31.30 -19.04 34.08
C GLU A 535 -31.91 -20.16 33.24
N GLY A 536 -32.85 -19.82 32.35
CA GLY A 536 -33.37 -20.77 31.37
C GLY A 536 -32.31 -21.18 30.34
N ASP A 537 -31.49 -20.24 29.89
CA ASP A 537 -30.37 -20.50 28.95
C ASP A 537 -29.35 -21.44 29.61
N LEU A 538 -28.98 -21.20 30.88
CA LEU A 538 -28.09 -22.10 31.63
C LEU A 538 -28.67 -23.49 31.79
N ALA A 539 -29.97 -23.60 32.02
CA ALA A 539 -30.66 -24.90 32.15
C ALA A 539 -30.65 -25.66 30.79
N ILE A 540 -30.86 -24.96 29.69
CA ILE A 540 -30.77 -25.54 28.33
C ILE A 540 -29.34 -26.01 28.04
N ILE A 541 -28.31 -25.22 28.35
CA ILE A 541 -26.91 -25.61 28.20
C ILE A 541 -26.60 -26.87 29.02
N ALA A 542 -26.97 -26.90 30.30
CA ALA A 542 -26.74 -28.05 31.16
C ALA A 542 -27.41 -29.34 30.63
N LEU A 543 -28.63 -29.22 30.08
CA LEU A 543 -29.32 -30.35 29.46
C LEU A 543 -28.63 -30.76 28.15
N SER A 544 -28.16 -29.81 27.32
CA SER A 544 -27.47 -30.09 26.07
C SER A 544 -26.14 -30.82 26.28
N ASP A 545 -25.40 -30.46 27.32
CA ASP A 545 -24.15 -31.13 27.72
C ASP A 545 -24.44 -32.58 28.18
N LEU A 546 -25.49 -32.79 28.97
CA LEU A 546 -25.92 -34.14 29.37
C LEU A 546 -26.28 -34.98 28.13
N ILE A 547 -27.12 -34.47 27.25
CA ILE A 547 -27.53 -35.16 26.02
C ILE A 547 -26.31 -35.55 25.18
N THR A 548 -25.36 -34.63 25.01
CA THR A 548 -24.13 -34.87 24.25
C THR A 548 -23.30 -36.01 24.84
N ASN A 549 -23.16 -36.02 26.18
CA ASN A 549 -22.38 -37.03 26.89
C ASN A 549 -23.04 -38.42 26.88
N LEU A 550 -24.36 -38.49 26.78
CA LEU A 550 -25.11 -39.74 26.74
C LEU A 550 -25.39 -40.24 25.30
N ALA A 551 -25.25 -39.39 24.32
CA ALA A 551 -25.54 -39.73 22.95
C ALA A 551 -24.64 -40.87 22.45
N PRO A 552 -25.18 -41.81 21.65
CA PRO A 552 -24.39 -42.90 21.07
C PRO A 552 -23.25 -42.35 20.20
N PRO A 553 -22.16 -43.10 19.99
CA PRO A 553 -21.12 -42.76 19.03
C PRO A 553 -21.71 -42.51 17.65
N ASN A 554 -21.06 -41.63 16.87
CA ASN A 554 -21.50 -41.27 15.52
C ASN A 554 -22.98 -40.84 15.44
N SER A 555 -23.46 -40.06 16.40
CA SER A 555 -24.81 -39.51 16.42
C SER A 555 -24.87 -38.06 15.94
N ALA A 556 -25.97 -37.67 15.32
CA ALA A 556 -26.36 -36.29 15.10
C ALA A 556 -27.19 -35.83 16.32
N VAL A 557 -26.61 -34.98 17.15
CA VAL A 557 -27.27 -34.38 18.32
C VAL A 557 -27.65 -32.95 17.97
N ALA A 558 -28.91 -32.59 18.10
CA ALA A 558 -29.42 -31.30 17.68
C ALA A 558 -30.39 -30.67 18.68
N ARG A 559 -30.47 -29.34 18.62
CA ARG A 559 -31.56 -28.56 19.22
C ARG A 559 -32.42 -28.00 18.09
N PHE A 560 -33.70 -28.36 18.08
CA PHE A 560 -34.64 -27.95 17.02
C PHE A 560 -35.25 -26.58 17.28
N GLY A 561 -35.33 -26.17 18.54
CA GLY A 561 -35.79 -24.86 18.96
C GLY A 561 -36.31 -24.90 20.42
N GLY A 562 -36.24 -23.77 21.11
CA GLY A 562 -36.74 -23.68 22.50
C GLY A 562 -36.16 -24.73 23.40
N ASP A 563 -37.00 -25.64 23.82
CA ASP A 563 -36.75 -26.78 24.75
C ASP A 563 -36.61 -28.15 24.05
N GLU A 564 -36.67 -28.20 22.72
CA GLU A 564 -36.69 -29.45 21.92
C GLU A 564 -35.30 -29.86 21.42
N PHE A 565 -34.93 -31.11 21.73
CA PHE A 565 -33.69 -31.73 21.25
C PHE A 565 -33.98 -33.05 20.53
N MET A 566 -33.08 -33.41 19.64
CA MET A 566 -33.16 -34.64 18.86
C MET A 566 -31.80 -35.30 18.70
N ILE A 567 -31.79 -36.63 18.76
CA ILE A 567 -30.63 -37.46 18.46
C ILE A 567 -31.01 -38.41 17.32
N ALA A 568 -30.11 -38.56 16.33
CA ALA A 568 -30.18 -39.66 15.39
C ALA A 568 -28.81 -40.34 15.29
N ALA A 569 -28.80 -41.65 15.29
CA ALA A 569 -27.59 -42.43 15.17
C ALA A 569 -27.80 -43.67 14.30
N VAL A 570 -26.75 -44.06 13.58
CA VAL A 570 -26.69 -45.31 12.82
C VAL A 570 -25.82 -46.26 13.61
N LEU A 571 -26.42 -47.32 14.13
CA LEU A 571 -25.85 -48.19 15.15
C LEU A 571 -25.74 -49.66 14.71
N SER A 572 -24.73 -50.34 15.16
CA SER A 572 -24.68 -51.79 15.16
C SER A 572 -25.70 -52.41 16.13
N GLN A 573 -25.95 -53.72 16.04
CA GLN A 573 -26.84 -54.41 16.96
C GLN A 573 -26.40 -54.27 18.44
N ASP A 574 -25.11 -54.31 18.73
CA ASP A 574 -24.59 -54.24 20.10
C ASP A 574 -24.72 -52.77 20.65
N GLU A 575 -24.45 -51.78 19.82
CA GLU A 575 -24.63 -50.36 20.18
C GLU A 575 -26.11 -50.02 20.43
N LEU A 576 -27.01 -50.59 19.64
CA LEU A 576 -28.45 -50.42 19.79
C LEU A 576 -28.93 -50.88 21.18
N VAL A 577 -28.45 -52.03 21.69
CA VAL A 577 -28.81 -52.54 23.01
C VAL A 577 -28.45 -51.50 24.10
N HIS A 578 -27.32 -50.85 23.96
CA HIS A 578 -26.94 -49.75 24.87
C HIS A 578 -27.80 -48.50 24.70
N ALA A 579 -28.09 -48.14 23.43
CA ALA A 579 -28.89 -46.93 23.13
C ALA A 579 -30.35 -47.07 23.60
N GLN A 580 -30.91 -48.27 23.66
CA GLN A 580 -32.25 -48.54 24.22
C GLN A 580 -32.40 -48.12 25.71
N SER A 581 -31.30 -48.04 26.46
CA SER A 581 -31.29 -47.57 27.86
C SER A 581 -31.14 -46.06 27.99
N PHE A 582 -31.07 -45.30 26.89
CA PHE A 582 -30.92 -43.86 26.87
C PHE A 582 -31.92 -43.11 27.75
N PRO A 583 -33.25 -43.40 27.76
CA PRO A 583 -34.20 -42.70 28.64
C PRO A 583 -33.88 -42.88 30.11
N MET A 584 -33.42 -44.09 30.51
CA MET A 584 -33.04 -44.35 31.91
C MET A 584 -31.78 -43.56 32.30
N HIS A 585 -30.76 -43.54 31.46
CA HIS A 585 -29.54 -42.79 31.71
C HIS A 585 -29.79 -41.26 31.72
N MET A 586 -30.69 -40.79 30.86
CA MET A 586 -31.16 -39.40 30.90
C MET A 586 -31.78 -39.00 32.23
N ALA A 587 -32.71 -39.82 32.71
CA ALA A 587 -33.35 -39.55 34.02
C ALA A 587 -32.32 -39.53 35.17
N GLN A 588 -31.38 -40.50 35.19
CA GLN A 588 -30.29 -40.53 36.17
C GLN A 588 -29.35 -39.29 36.06
N GLY A 589 -28.98 -38.89 34.82
CA GLY A 589 -28.15 -37.72 34.61
C GLY A 589 -28.82 -36.41 35.03
N VAL A 590 -30.10 -36.23 34.73
CA VAL A 590 -30.90 -35.11 35.19
C VAL A 590 -30.98 -35.07 36.75
N ASP A 591 -31.21 -36.20 37.41
CA ASP A 591 -31.18 -36.29 38.85
C ASP A 591 -29.80 -35.97 39.44
N GLU A 592 -28.73 -36.34 38.76
CA GLU A 592 -27.35 -36.02 39.16
C GLU A 592 -27.07 -34.53 39.04
N ILE A 593 -27.47 -33.89 37.93
CA ILE A 593 -27.35 -32.44 37.73
C ILE A 593 -28.09 -31.71 38.84
N ASN A 594 -29.34 -32.07 39.13
CA ASN A 594 -30.16 -31.46 40.17
C ASN A 594 -29.55 -31.61 41.56
N ARG A 595 -28.90 -32.73 41.86
CA ARG A 595 -28.26 -33.00 43.16
C ARG A 595 -27.00 -32.18 43.34
N LYS A 596 -26.23 -31.93 42.25
CA LYS A 596 -25.00 -31.17 42.30
C LYS A 596 -25.23 -29.65 42.16
N SER A 597 -26.40 -29.25 41.69
CA SER A 597 -26.74 -27.86 41.42
C SER A 597 -27.15 -27.14 42.69
N GLU A 598 -26.60 -25.93 42.90
CA GLU A 598 -27.04 -24.99 43.95
C GLU A 598 -28.18 -24.07 43.45
N LYS A 599 -28.72 -24.31 42.26
CA LYS A 599 -29.78 -23.49 41.68
C LYS A 599 -31.11 -23.65 42.39
N PRO A 600 -31.94 -22.60 42.49
CA PRO A 600 -33.22 -22.62 43.16
C PRO A 600 -34.31 -23.37 42.39
N TYR A 601 -33.99 -24.01 41.27
CA TYR A 601 -34.87 -24.80 40.43
C TYR A 601 -34.26 -26.15 40.08
N CYS A 602 -35.09 -27.09 39.68
CA CYS A 602 -34.68 -28.40 39.18
C CYS A 602 -34.94 -28.49 37.67
N ILE A 603 -33.97 -29.00 36.93
CA ILE A 603 -34.12 -29.38 35.54
C ILE A 603 -34.94 -30.69 35.48
N ALA A 604 -35.82 -30.80 34.48
CA ALA A 604 -36.53 -32.04 34.17
C ALA A 604 -36.62 -32.17 32.65
N ALA A 605 -36.54 -33.37 32.14
CA ALA A 605 -36.65 -33.63 30.74
C ALA A 605 -37.44 -34.91 30.49
N SER A 606 -38.24 -34.93 29.45
CA SER A 606 -38.96 -36.11 28.94
C SER A 606 -38.30 -36.60 27.66
N CYS A 607 -38.33 -37.89 27.40
CA CYS A 607 -37.65 -38.52 26.29
C CYS A 607 -38.51 -39.62 25.65
N GLY A 608 -38.52 -39.63 24.31
CA GLY A 608 -39.09 -40.73 23.51
C GLY A 608 -38.03 -41.27 22.55
N ILE A 609 -37.96 -42.61 22.42
CA ILE A 609 -37.01 -43.24 21.51
C ILE A 609 -37.70 -44.19 20.52
N GLU A 610 -37.14 -44.27 19.32
CA GLU A 610 -37.55 -45.19 18.25
C GLU A 610 -36.34 -45.76 17.57
N TRP A 611 -36.44 -47.01 17.07
CA TRP A 611 -35.38 -47.65 16.30
C TRP A 611 -35.95 -48.66 15.34
N THR A 612 -35.24 -48.82 14.21
CA THR A 612 -35.56 -49.88 13.20
C THR A 612 -34.30 -50.33 12.47
N LEU A 613 -34.37 -51.50 11.87
CA LEU A 613 -33.36 -51.91 10.91
C LEU A 613 -33.41 -50.92 9.73
N TYR A 614 -32.28 -50.30 9.41
CA TYR A 614 -32.23 -49.31 8.36
C TYR A 614 -32.19 -49.97 6.98
N THR A 615 -33.07 -49.50 6.10
CA THR A 615 -33.13 -49.86 4.67
C THR A 615 -33.41 -48.56 3.88
N ASP A 616 -33.18 -48.60 2.59
CA ASP A 616 -33.43 -47.44 1.71
C ASP A 616 -34.93 -47.04 1.68
N GLU A 617 -35.85 -47.92 2.11
CA GLU A 617 -37.28 -47.68 2.20
C GLU A 617 -37.70 -47.16 3.60
N THR A 618 -36.75 -46.93 4.54
CA THR A 618 -37.06 -46.47 5.89
C THR A 618 -37.60 -45.06 5.90
N ASP A 619 -38.84 -44.87 6.35
CA ASP A 619 -39.48 -43.56 6.52
C ASP A 619 -38.98 -42.90 7.83
N ILE A 620 -37.99 -41.99 7.70
CA ILE A 620 -37.36 -41.26 8.80
C ILE A 620 -38.40 -40.38 9.50
N ASP A 621 -39.31 -39.72 8.75
CA ASP A 621 -40.31 -38.85 9.31
C ASP A 621 -41.36 -39.64 10.12
N ALA A 622 -41.69 -40.86 9.70
CA ALA A 622 -42.55 -41.76 10.49
C ALA A 622 -41.86 -42.17 11.82
N MET A 623 -40.55 -42.42 11.79
CA MET A 623 -39.80 -42.75 13.00
C MET A 623 -39.74 -41.57 13.96
N ILE A 624 -39.51 -40.34 13.46
CA ILE A 624 -39.52 -39.12 14.27
C ILE A 624 -40.92 -38.98 14.95
N ARG A 625 -42.01 -39.11 14.17
CA ARG A 625 -43.37 -39.06 14.73
C ARG A 625 -43.59 -40.11 15.82
N SER A 626 -43.12 -41.35 15.62
CA SER A 626 -43.23 -42.42 16.62
C SER A 626 -42.44 -42.10 17.92
N ALA A 627 -41.25 -41.53 17.79
CA ALA A 627 -40.49 -41.07 18.94
C ALA A 627 -41.20 -39.92 19.69
N ASP A 628 -41.79 -38.96 18.94
CA ASP A 628 -42.57 -37.86 19.53
C ASP A 628 -43.83 -38.35 20.28
N ASP A 629 -44.54 -39.37 19.73
CA ASP A 629 -45.68 -39.97 20.43
C ASP A 629 -45.25 -40.59 21.78
N LYS A 630 -44.08 -41.24 21.82
CA LYS A 630 -43.50 -41.79 23.04
C LYS A 630 -43.07 -40.72 24.03
N LEU A 631 -42.48 -39.63 23.52
CA LEU A 631 -42.18 -38.45 24.32
C LEU A 631 -43.41 -37.85 25.00
N TYR A 632 -44.52 -37.73 24.23
CA TYR A 632 -45.77 -37.24 24.79
C TYR A 632 -46.29 -38.10 25.93
N VAL A 633 -46.20 -39.42 25.82
CA VAL A 633 -46.55 -40.36 26.90
C VAL A 633 -45.68 -40.15 28.15
N ASP A 634 -44.38 -39.97 27.96
CA ASP A 634 -43.46 -39.74 29.07
C ASP A 634 -43.71 -38.40 29.76
N LYS A 635 -43.97 -37.32 29.01
CA LYS A 635 -44.44 -36.03 29.56
C LYS A 635 -45.70 -36.15 30.42
N ALA A 636 -46.67 -36.96 29.98
CA ALA A 636 -47.90 -37.18 30.75
C ALA A 636 -47.64 -37.87 32.06
N ARG A 637 -46.71 -38.84 32.11
CA ARG A 637 -46.27 -39.52 33.37
C ARG A 637 -45.60 -38.55 34.32
N HIS A 638 -44.66 -37.71 33.84
CA HIS A 638 -43.99 -36.68 34.63
C HIS A 638 -44.99 -35.67 35.23
N LYS A 639 -46.01 -35.27 34.47
CA LYS A 639 -47.05 -34.34 34.90
C LYS A 639 -47.94 -34.93 36.01
N CYS A 640 -48.25 -36.24 35.96
CA CYS A 640 -49.01 -36.97 37.01
C CYS A 640 -48.18 -37.10 38.30
N LEU A 641 -46.90 -37.42 38.19
CA LEU A 641 -45.99 -37.54 39.37
C LEU A 641 -45.78 -36.19 40.07
N ARG A 642 -45.71 -35.09 39.37
CA ARG A 642 -45.65 -33.73 39.93
C ARG A 642 -46.95 -33.33 40.65
N LYS A 643 -48.12 -33.74 40.17
CA LYS A 643 -49.39 -33.51 40.83
C LYS A 643 -49.55 -34.32 42.12
N SER A 644 -48.99 -35.51 42.13
CA SER A 644 -49.06 -36.41 43.36
C SER A 644 -48.09 -35.94 44.43
N ARG A 645 -46.96 -35.27 44.13
CA ARG A 645 -46.01 -34.69 45.11
C ARG A 645 -46.44 -33.28 45.60
N ARG A 646 -47.53 -32.70 45.10
CA ARG A 646 -48.14 -31.41 45.54
C ARG A 646 -49.40 -31.63 46.40
N LYS A 647 -49.61 -32.75 47.04
CA LYS A 647 -50.63 -32.89 48.12
C LYS A 647 -49.97 -32.65 49.47
N PRO A 648 -50.61 -31.80 50.32
CA PRO A 648 -50.07 -31.16 51.48
C PRO A 648 -49.53 -32.11 52.53
#